data_ac9413475445875d4f87a07d208e1a04
#
_entry.id   ac9413475445875d4f87a07d208e1a04
#
_cell.length_a   1.000
_cell.length_b   1.000
_cell.length_c   1.000
_cell.angle_alpha   90.00
_cell.angle_beta   90.00
_cell.angle_gamma   90.00
#
_symmetry.space_group_name_H-M   'P 1'
#
loop_
_entity.id
_entity.type
_entity.pdbx_description
1 polymer ?
#
loop_
_entity_poly.entity_id
_entity_poly.type
_entity_poly.pdbx_seq_one_letter_code
_entity_poly.pdbx_strand_id
1 'polypeptide(L)'
;MIPPCDPSPHHRSDDRVFQKSALRLNVSPYFDGFIRKISSRVRLAEEHVEAVKRLSLEGPVIYALKNKSRLNRLLIREAARRGNIPVPFWSMGEDASFADLPASVNGTQPPNGEEAASILARRESAVLQLGSSGLVHDPAVEEALIGLIHLQRHLPDPVYIVPVLISYGRRRDLQDENLFNILFGQFDDVGPVRRMIALLRYANKLAVIPAQALNLKAYLAEHERLSQDELLWQLRGELIGRIDEEREATVGPILKSRHEFIERILQDVSFIGYLKALEEREKKPLPVLLKESRRYLHEIASDYSETFIELWEKLLTWLWKNIYDGVIVDRKGLAGIREISRQMPLVVVPCHRSHIDYLLLSYVFYKENIQLPFVAAGINLSFWPVGYIFRKSGAFFIRRSFKGLELYGEVFSRYIKAMMAEKMPIEFFIEGGRSRTGKMVMPKYGLLSMILRAYQEEGMKNLGIIPVYIGYDRVIEEKSYIQELEGMPKRGERTSDVIKNRKVIRKRYGQVYVNIGEPIIFKDYMEKRGLVLDAMEDRERQALYRKISYEIALSINRVSVVTPSALVAAAFLTQDRREIRHDRWKAVLDTFRTYLASRRVPFAATFQEADKAVSGALDIFLREQMITVDDAGRAPSGQGETIYTLPGEKRLLIDYYKNMIIHYFLPLSFLSLSVLSRKEDSLPLGVILEDYVFLKKLFRHEFIFDEEKNDEDEIREELVYLADRGHIDFEDGKAPQTVTVRGNGEEALDAFAGLMRSYLESYWLVTRSVSLAGKEEREEKEWMKEIRRLGLQFHKDGELRRYESLSQQNFQGAIRFLADTGLVSLTEKEARKFYRLSGAPASLDEIRRRIFRFLH
;
A
#
# COMPACT_ATOMS: atom_id res chain seq x y z
N MET A 1 -25.00 40.93 31.62
CA MET A 1 -23.98 40.58 32.59
C MET A 1 -24.59 39.54 33.53
N ILE A 2 -24.24 38.27 33.29
CA ILE A 2 -24.57 37.12 34.14
C ILE A 2 -23.24 36.65 34.67
N PRO A 3 -23.04 36.49 35.98
CA PRO A 3 -21.75 36.07 36.56
C PRO A 3 -21.47 34.58 36.30
N PRO A 4 -20.21 34.14 36.23
CA PRO A 4 -19.86 32.75 36.03
C PRO A 4 -20.16 31.94 37.28
N CYS A 5 -20.84 30.81 37.10
CA CYS A 5 -21.05 29.81 38.15
C CYS A 5 -19.72 29.13 38.50
N ASP A 6 -19.34 29.26 39.75
CA ASP A 6 -18.25 28.56 40.42
C ASP A 6 -18.55 27.04 40.49
N PRO A 7 -17.64 26.13 40.18
CA PRO A 7 -17.89 24.72 40.31
C PRO A 7 -17.88 24.33 41.77
N SER A 8 -19.02 23.81 42.24
CA SER A 8 -19.27 23.38 43.60
C SER A 8 -18.27 22.33 44.07
N PRO A 9 -17.90 22.33 45.39
CA PRO A 9 -16.87 21.45 45.94
C PRO A 9 -17.29 19.98 46.10
N HIS A 10 -18.47 19.58 45.58
CA HIS A 10 -18.97 18.20 45.74
C HIS A 10 -18.30 17.16 44.83
N HIS A 11 -17.61 17.57 43.78
CA HIS A 11 -16.94 16.62 42.88
C HIS A 11 -15.60 16.05 43.41
N ARG A 12 -14.97 16.71 44.39
CA ARG A 12 -13.70 16.21 45.01
C ARG A 12 -13.89 15.16 46.10
N SER A 13 -15.07 15.10 46.73
CA SER A 13 -15.36 14.09 47.74
C SER A 13 -15.76 12.75 47.11
N ASP A 14 -16.43 12.78 45.97
CA ASP A 14 -16.87 11.58 45.26
C ASP A 14 -15.69 10.83 44.61
N ASP A 15 -14.69 11.53 44.09
CA ASP A 15 -13.46 10.91 43.56
C ASP A 15 -12.71 10.06 44.60
N ARG A 16 -12.71 10.43 45.87
CA ARG A 16 -12.09 9.66 46.95
C ARG A 16 -12.91 8.45 47.40
N VAL A 17 -14.22 8.52 47.27
CA VAL A 17 -15.10 7.38 47.60
C VAL A 17 -15.06 6.37 46.44
N PHE A 18 -15.06 6.84 45.19
CA PHE A 18 -14.91 5.99 43.99
C PHE A 18 -13.55 5.29 43.91
N GLN A 19 -12.45 5.91 44.35
CA GLN A 19 -11.14 5.25 44.39
C GLN A 19 -11.10 4.08 45.39
N LYS A 20 -12.02 4.00 46.34
CA LYS A 20 -12.06 2.93 47.36
C LYS A 20 -12.89 1.72 46.99
N SER A 21 -13.82 1.84 46.04
CA SER A 21 -14.71 0.73 45.62
C SER A 21 -14.34 0.05 44.31
N ALA A 22 -13.40 0.62 43.53
CA ALA A 22 -12.90 0.07 42.29
C ALA A 22 -12.11 -1.22 42.53
N LEU A 23 -12.57 -2.34 41.97
CA LEU A 23 -11.87 -3.64 41.92
C LEU A 23 -10.71 -3.74 42.88
N ARG A 24 -10.99 -3.92 44.19
CA ARG A 24 -9.99 -4.13 45.25
C ARG A 24 -9.29 -5.46 45.03
N LEU A 25 -8.40 -5.49 44.05
CA LEU A 25 -7.26 -6.34 44.17
C LEU A 25 -6.46 -5.81 45.37
N ASN A 26 -6.30 -6.61 46.39
CA ASN A 26 -5.34 -6.38 47.49
C ASN A 26 -3.92 -6.48 46.91
N VAL A 27 -3.53 -5.46 46.13
CA VAL A 27 -2.25 -5.36 45.48
C VAL A 27 -1.45 -4.36 46.29
N SER A 28 -0.28 -4.75 46.75
CA SER A 28 0.57 -3.83 47.48
C SER A 28 0.78 -2.54 46.68
N PRO A 29 0.91 -1.36 47.28
CA PRO A 29 1.16 -0.10 46.56
C PRO A 29 2.35 -0.16 45.59
N TYR A 30 3.33 -0.98 45.91
CA TYR A 30 4.50 -1.25 45.02
C TYR A 30 4.11 -1.98 43.74
N PHE A 31 3.16 -2.91 43.79
CA PHE A 31 2.69 -3.64 42.62
C PHE A 31 1.80 -2.76 41.71
N ASP A 32 0.99 -1.87 42.30
CA ASP A 32 0.20 -0.89 41.52
C ASP A 32 1.11 0.11 40.79
N GLY A 33 2.16 0.61 41.43
CA GLY A 33 3.20 1.43 40.77
C GLY A 33 3.93 0.69 39.65
N PHE A 34 4.19 -0.59 39.84
CA PHE A 34 4.82 -1.45 38.84
C PHE A 34 3.90 -1.69 37.62
N ILE A 35 2.62 -2.01 37.85
CA ILE A 35 1.61 -2.16 36.81
C ILE A 35 1.47 -0.85 35.99
N ARG A 36 1.41 0.29 36.66
CA ARG A 36 1.36 1.60 35.98
C ARG A 36 2.58 1.83 35.06
N LYS A 37 3.77 1.47 35.55
CA LYS A 37 5.00 1.59 34.76
C LYS A 37 5.04 0.64 33.56
N ILE A 38 4.49 -0.57 33.69
CA ILE A 38 4.33 -1.51 32.56
C ILE A 38 3.26 -1.00 31.60
N SER A 39 2.12 -0.61 32.13
CA SER A 39 0.97 -0.16 31.34
C SER A 39 1.26 1.14 30.60
N SER A 40 2.19 1.99 31.08
CA SER A 40 2.66 3.17 30.32
C SER A 40 3.26 2.82 28.95
N ARG A 41 3.67 1.56 28.77
CA ARG A 41 4.25 1.02 27.52
C ARG A 41 3.26 0.25 26.66
N VAL A 42 2.04 0.01 27.17
CA VAL A 42 0.98 -0.70 26.43
C VAL A 42 0.47 0.18 25.29
N ARG A 43 0.36 -0.38 24.11
CA ARG A 43 -0.18 0.32 22.94
C ARG A 43 -1.71 0.29 22.98
N LEU A 44 -2.33 1.43 22.73
CA LEU A 44 -3.76 1.57 22.55
C LEU A 44 -4.00 2.24 21.18
N ALA A 45 -4.82 1.63 20.33
CA ALA A 45 -5.10 2.18 19.02
C ALA A 45 -6.05 3.37 19.12
N GLU A 46 -5.62 4.56 18.71
CA GLU A 46 -6.37 5.83 18.83
C GLU A 46 -7.76 5.77 18.18
N GLU A 47 -7.88 5.10 17.03
CA GLU A 47 -9.15 4.93 16.32
C GLU A 47 -10.21 4.20 17.15
N HIS A 48 -9.81 3.14 17.84
CA HIS A 48 -10.70 2.36 18.69
C HIS A 48 -11.10 3.11 19.95
N VAL A 49 -10.22 4.00 20.46
CA VAL A 49 -10.52 4.87 21.58
C VAL A 49 -11.67 5.82 21.23
N GLU A 50 -11.63 6.46 20.10
CA GLU A 50 -12.68 7.38 19.64
C GLU A 50 -14.01 6.66 19.37
N ALA A 51 -13.96 5.42 18.88
CA ALA A 51 -15.15 4.60 18.71
C ALA A 51 -15.81 4.29 20.06
N VAL A 52 -15.02 3.83 21.06
CA VAL A 52 -15.52 3.54 22.41
C VAL A 52 -16.04 4.79 23.10
N LYS A 53 -15.39 5.95 22.94
CA LYS A 53 -15.89 7.23 23.45
C LYS A 53 -17.28 7.57 22.92
N ARG A 54 -17.48 7.45 21.60
CA ARG A 54 -18.80 7.71 20.99
C ARG A 54 -19.87 6.80 21.57
N LEU A 55 -19.60 5.49 21.63
CA LEU A 55 -20.54 4.51 22.19
C LEU A 55 -20.89 4.82 23.65
N SER A 56 -19.93 5.28 24.45
CA SER A 56 -20.16 5.61 25.86
C SER A 56 -21.07 6.84 26.07
N LEU A 57 -21.25 7.66 25.05
CA LEU A 57 -22.23 8.76 25.07
C LEU A 57 -23.67 8.26 24.82
N GLU A 58 -23.80 7.13 24.14
CA GLU A 58 -25.11 6.54 23.79
C GLU A 58 -25.60 5.58 24.86
N GLY A 59 -24.70 4.83 25.53
CA GLY A 59 -25.08 3.87 26.56
C GLY A 59 -23.90 3.29 27.32
N PRO A 60 -24.14 2.43 28.31
CA PRO A 60 -23.10 1.78 29.10
C PRO A 60 -22.25 0.84 28.27
N VAL A 61 -20.93 0.82 28.52
CA VAL A 61 -19.94 0.02 27.82
C VAL A 61 -19.44 -1.11 28.70
N ILE A 62 -19.45 -2.33 28.22
CA ILE A 62 -18.92 -3.54 28.85
C ILE A 62 -17.79 -4.11 28.01
N TYR A 63 -16.61 -4.30 28.59
CA TYR A 63 -15.46 -4.90 27.91
C TYR A 63 -15.49 -6.42 28.04
N ALA A 64 -15.58 -7.16 26.94
CA ALA A 64 -15.59 -8.62 26.97
C ALA A 64 -14.21 -9.20 26.70
N LEU A 65 -13.74 -10.10 27.58
CA LEU A 65 -12.46 -10.81 27.51
C LEU A 65 -12.67 -12.30 27.29
N LYS A 66 -11.89 -12.90 26.38
CA LYS A 66 -11.94 -14.35 26.11
C LYS A 66 -11.43 -15.17 27.30
N ASN A 67 -10.34 -14.74 27.98
CA ASN A 67 -9.67 -15.51 29.02
C ASN A 67 -9.88 -14.92 30.43
N LYS A 68 -10.11 -15.79 31.43
CA LYS A 68 -10.18 -15.43 32.85
C LYS A 68 -8.75 -15.10 33.34
N SER A 69 -8.39 -13.81 33.42
CA SER A 69 -7.08 -13.35 33.85
C SER A 69 -7.14 -12.04 34.62
N ARG A 70 -6.63 -12.07 35.85
CA ARG A 70 -6.52 -10.86 36.69
C ARG A 70 -5.65 -9.79 36.05
N LEU A 71 -4.56 -10.20 35.35
CA LEU A 71 -3.69 -9.30 34.69
C LEU A 71 -4.38 -8.58 33.51
N ASN A 72 -5.17 -9.30 32.71
CA ASN A 72 -5.88 -8.74 31.57
C ASN A 72 -6.88 -7.65 32.02
N ARG A 73 -7.54 -7.84 33.14
CA ARG A 73 -8.43 -6.83 33.75
C ARG A 73 -7.68 -5.56 34.14
N LEU A 74 -6.51 -5.70 34.76
CA LEU A 74 -5.66 -4.56 35.12
C LEU A 74 -5.16 -3.80 33.87
N LEU A 75 -4.80 -4.52 32.83
CA LEU A 75 -4.36 -3.93 31.56
C LEU A 75 -5.48 -3.14 30.88
N ILE A 76 -6.71 -3.67 30.85
CA ILE A 76 -7.87 -2.92 30.33
C ILE A 76 -8.15 -1.69 31.15
N ARG A 77 -8.19 -1.82 32.49
CA ARG A 77 -8.43 -0.69 33.39
C ARG A 77 -7.45 0.46 33.13
N GLU A 78 -6.19 0.15 33.06
CA GLU A 78 -5.17 1.15 32.85
C GLU A 78 -5.16 1.71 31.41
N ALA A 79 -5.44 0.86 30.40
CA ALA A 79 -5.61 1.30 29.02
C ALA A 79 -6.82 2.25 28.87
N ALA A 80 -7.93 1.91 29.50
CA ALA A 80 -9.13 2.75 29.53
C ALA A 80 -8.85 4.11 30.20
N ARG A 81 -8.15 4.12 31.31
CA ARG A 81 -7.75 5.34 32.01
C ARG A 81 -6.87 6.24 31.12
N ARG A 82 -5.91 5.67 30.43
CA ARG A 82 -5.01 6.42 29.50
C ARG A 82 -5.72 6.93 28.28
N GLY A 83 -6.64 6.13 27.70
CA GLY A 83 -7.44 6.50 26.55
C GLY A 83 -8.56 7.49 26.84
N ASN A 84 -8.76 7.82 28.13
CA ASN A 84 -9.92 8.60 28.59
C ASN A 84 -11.25 8.03 28.07
N ILE A 85 -11.37 6.69 28.16
CA ILE A 85 -12.59 5.91 27.91
C ILE A 85 -13.15 5.36 29.21
N PRO A 86 -14.42 4.89 29.27
CA PRO A 86 -15.02 4.39 30.47
C PRO A 86 -14.16 3.34 31.20
N VAL A 87 -13.79 3.61 32.43
CA VAL A 87 -12.93 2.73 33.25
C VAL A 87 -13.79 1.64 33.86
N PRO A 88 -13.47 0.34 33.66
CA PRO A 88 -14.25 -0.73 34.28
C PRO A 88 -13.98 -0.82 35.79
N PHE A 89 -15.06 -0.89 36.57
CA PHE A 89 -15.04 -1.02 38.00
C PHE A 89 -15.33 -2.45 38.49
N TRP A 90 -16.01 -3.26 37.64
CA TRP A 90 -16.53 -4.56 37.99
C TRP A 90 -16.04 -5.65 37.05
N SER A 91 -16.02 -6.89 37.53
CA SER A 91 -15.78 -8.08 36.72
C SER A 91 -16.95 -9.06 36.88
N MET A 92 -17.42 -9.60 35.79
CA MET A 92 -18.50 -10.59 35.69
C MET A 92 -17.96 -11.88 35.07
N GLY A 93 -18.56 -13.04 35.41
CA GLY A 93 -18.18 -14.34 34.83
C GLY A 93 -16.99 -15.00 35.55
N GLU A 94 -16.79 -14.73 36.85
CA GLU A 94 -15.77 -15.36 37.69
C GLU A 94 -16.39 -16.43 38.59
N ASP A 95 -15.66 -17.56 38.81
CA ASP A 95 -16.05 -18.54 39.83
C ASP A 95 -15.75 -17.98 41.22
N ALA A 96 -16.65 -18.25 42.19
CA ALA A 96 -16.49 -17.86 43.57
C ALA A 96 -15.24 -18.48 44.22
N SER A 97 -14.76 -19.62 43.74
CA SER A 97 -13.52 -20.28 44.20
C SER A 97 -12.24 -19.50 43.90
N PHE A 98 -12.25 -18.58 42.94
CA PHE A 98 -11.14 -17.64 42.72
C PHE A 98 -11.19 -16.37 43.58
N ALA A 99 -12.24 -16.20 44.37
CA ALA A 99 -12.39 -15.14 45.35
C ALA A 99 -11.62 -15.41 46.66
N ASP A 100 -11.07 -16.60 46.88
CA ASP A 100 -10.32 -17.03 48.05
C ASP A 100 -8.89 -16.50 48.11
N LEU A 101 -8.74 -15.17 48.12
CA LEU A 101 -7.74 -14.51 48.96
C LEU A 101 -8.50 -13.78 50.05
N PRO A 102 -8.00 -13.79 51.33
CA PRO A 102 -8.80 -13.62 52.53
C PRO A 102 -9.76 -12.44 52.41
N ALA A 103 -11.03 -12.76 52.51
CA ALA A 103 -12.17 -11.86 52.57
C ALA A 103 -12.23 -11.11 53.92
N SER A 104 -11.10 -10.79 54.49
CA SER A 104 -11.02 -10.12 55.80
C SER A 104 -10.44 -8.71 55.65
N VAL A 105 -11.06 -7.85 54.85
CA VAL A 105 -11.22 -6.42 55.16
C VAL A 105 -12.40 -5.88 54.33
N ASN A 106 -13.58 -5.84 54.95
CA ASN A 106 -14.83 -5.26 54.50
C ASN A 106 -15.54 -5.96 53.32
N GLY A 107 -16.45 -6.86 53.70
CA GLY A 107 -17.43 -7.56 52.90
C GLY A 107 -18.14 -6.69 51.85
N THR A 108 -17.83 -6.93 50.59
CA THR A 108 -18.78 -6.71 49.52
C THR A 108 -18.71 -7.97 48.70
N GLN A 109 -19.73 -8.80 48.82
CA GLN A 109 -20.08 -9.85 47.82
C GLN A 109 -20.19 -9.22 46.45
N PRO A 110 -19.93 -9.99 45.35
CA PRO A 110 -20.24 -9.50 44.03
C PRO A 110 -21.69 -8.99 43.99
N PRO A 111 -21.94 -7.86 43.28
CA PRO A 111 -23.27 -7.25 43.28
C PRO A 111 -24.31 -8.29 42.80
N ASN A 112 -25.41 -8.39 43.54
CA ASN A 112 -26.57 -9.15 43.07
C ASN A 112 -27.14 -8.47 41.80
N GLY A 113 -28.04 -9.12 41.07
CA GLY A 113 -28.55 -8.62 39.78
C GLY A 113 -29.14 -7.20 39.84
N GLU A 114 -29.69 -6.77 40.99
CA GLU A 114 -30.24 -5.42 41.23
C GLU A 114 -29.14 -4.36 41.40
N GLU A 115 -28.01 -4.70 42.01
CA GLU A 115 -26.86 -3.81 42.15
C GLU A 115 -26.13 -3.64 40.80
N ALA A 116 -25.99 -4.73 40.05
CA ALA A 116 -25.44 -4.65 38.69
C ALA A 116 -26.31 -3.75 37.79
N ALA A 117 -27.63 -3.84 37.92
CA ALA A 117 -28.59 -2.98 37.22
C ALA A 117 -28.41 -1.50 37.58
N SER A 118 -28.22 -1.19 38.85
CA SER A 118 -28.03 0.19 39.34
C SER A 118 -26.72 0.80 38.87
N ILE A 119 -25.65 -0.03 38.75
CA ILE A 119 -24.32 0.37 38.29
C ILE A 119 -24.35 0.71 36.80
N LEU A 120 -24.96 -0.12 36.00
CA LEU A 120 -25.08 0.11 34.54
C LEU A 120 -26.07 1.24 34.22
N ALA A 121 -27.12 1.41 35.00
CA ALA A 121 -28.03 2.57 34.92
C ALA A 121 -27.30 3.91 35.18
N ARG A 122 -26.19 3.89 35.94
CA ARG A 122 -25.27 5.03 36.15
C ARG A 122 -24.24 5.16 35.04
N ARG A 123 -24.31 4.36 33.95
CA ARG A 123 -23.34 4.30 32.88
C ARG A 123 -21.92 3.91 33.32
N GLU A 124 -21.78 3.17 34.42
CA GLU A 124 -20.49 2.61 34.81
C GLU A 124 -20.11 1.40 33.94
N SER A 125 -18.81 1.21 33.73
CA SER A 125 -18.28 0.13 32.86
C SER A 125 -17.90 -1.10 33.68
N ALA A 126 -17.99 -2.27 33.05
CA ALA A 126 -17.61 -3.55 33.60
C ALA A 126 -16.74 -4.38 32.64
N VAL A 127 -16.09 -5.41 33.18
CA VAL A 127 -15.42 -6.46 32.39
C VAL A 127 -16.24 -7.73 32.46
N LEU A 128 -16.59 -8.29 31.33
CA LEU A 128 -17.20 -9.59 31.12
C LEU A 128 -16.12 -10.61 30.73
N GLN A 129 -15.99 -11.70 31.47
CA GLN A 129 -15.07 -12.78 31.17
C GLN A 129 -15.85 -13.94 30.53
N LEU A 130 -15.52 -14.30 29.28
CA LEU A 130 -16.24 -15.28 28.46
C LEU A 130 -15.78 -16.73 28.69
N GLY A 131 -14.62 -16.95 29.36
CA GLY A 131 -14.03 -18.27 29.54
C GLY A 131 -13.37 -18.81 28.23
N SER A 132 -12.62 -19.91 28.36
CA SER A 132 -11.95 -20.52 27.19
C SER A 132 -12.93 -21.14 26.21
N SER A 133 -12.54 -21.24 24.94
CA SER A 133 -13.35 -21.73 23.78
C SER A 133 -13.54 -23.26 23.76
N GLY A 134 -13.84 -23.88 24.88
CA GLY A 134 -14.24 -25.29 24.93
C GLY A 134 -15.77 -25.42 25.18
N LEU A 135 -16.37 -26.52 24.75
CA LEU A 135 -17.77 -26.92 24.98
C LEU A 135 -18.09 -27.11 26.48
N VAL A 136 -17.30 -26.52 27.38
CA VAL A 136 -17.49 -26.67 28.83
C VAL A 136 -18.51 -25.63 29.29
N HIS A 137 -19.58 -26.08 29.84
CA HIS A 137 -20.53 -25.32 30.64
C HIS A 137 -19.77 -24.52 31.71
N ASP A 138 -19.86 -23.19 31.66
CA ASP A 138 -19.26 -22.31 32.64
C ASP A 138 -20.39 -21.52 33.36
N PRO A 139 -20.87 -22.01 34.48
CA PRO A 139 -22.05 -21.45 35.14
C PRO A 139 -21.90 -19.96 35.47
N ALA A 140 -20.72 -19.49 35.84
CA ALA A 140 -20.49 -18.11 36.19
C ALA A 140 -20.58 -17.16 34.96
N VAL A 141 -20.17 -17.65 33.80
CA VAL A 141 -20.30 -16.90 32.50
C VAL A 141 -21.75 -16.84 32.07
N GLU A 142 -22.47 -17.95 32.20
CA GLU A 142 -23.89 -18.03 31.82
C GLU A 142 -24.72 -17.11 32.73
N GLU A 143 -24.52 -17.15 34.03
CA GLU A 143 -25.19 -16.26 34.98
C GLU A 143 -24.93 -14.78 34.65
N ALA A 144 -23.68 -14.42 34.31
CA ALA A 144 -23.32 -13.06 33.92
C ALA A 144 -24.01 -12.63 32.61
N LEU A 145 -24.09 -13.51 31.60
CA LEU A 145 -24.78 -13.23 30.34
C LEU A 145 -26.31 -13.14 30.55
N ILE A 146 -26.91 -14.02 31.35
CA ILE A 146 -28.34 -13.96 31.71
C ILE A 146 -28.64 -12.62 32.39
N GLY A 147 -27.81 -12.22 33.36
CA GLY A 147 -27.94 -10.94 34.04
C GLY A 147 -27.88 -9.75 33.08
N LEU A 148 -26.98 -9.77 32.09
CA LEU A 148 -26.86 -8.72 31.09
C LEU A 148 -28.07 -8.66 30.12
N ILE A 149 -28.58 -9.79 29.71
CA ILE A 149 -29.77 -9.87 28.85
C ILE A 149 -31.00 -9.35 29.61
N HIS A 150 -31.16 -9.78 30.87
CA HIS A 150 -32.25 -9.33 31.69
C HIS A 150 -32.18 -7.82 31.92
N LEU A 151 -31.00 -7.32 32.20
CA LEU A 151 -30.74 -5.91 32.42
C LEU A 151 -31.07 -5.07 31.18
N GLN A 152 -30.63 -5.50 29.96
CA GLN A 152 -30.91 -4.78 28.73
C GLN A 152 -32.43 -4.68 28.44
N ARG A 153 -33.20 -5.68 28.84
CA ARG A 153 -34.68 -5.65 28.67
C ARG A 153 -35.34 -4.56 29.51
N HIS A 154 -34.69 -4.12 30.60
CA HIS A 154 -35.19 -3.10 31.51
C HIS A 154 -34.56 -1.72 31.34
N LEU A 155 -33.44 -1.62 30.60
CA LEU A 155 -32.78 -0.35 30.31
C LEU A 155 -33.31 0.31 29.04
N PRO A 156 -33.60 1.62 29.05
CA PRO A 156 -33.98 2.36 27.85
C PRO A 156 -32.82 2.51 26.86
N ASP A 157 -31.59 2.73 27.36
CA ASP A 157 -30.37 2.92 26.59
C ASP A 157 -29.79 1.56 26.15
N PRO A 158 -29.16 1.48 24.95
CA PRO A 158 -28.49 0.27 24.51
C PRO A 158 -27.22 0.00 25.35
N VAL A 159 -27.03 -1.26 25.77
CA VAL A 159 -25.76 -1.72 26.32
C VAL A 159 -24.83 -2.13 25.21
N TYR A 160 -23.63 -1.58 25.19
CA TYR A 160 -22.59 -1.91 24.21
C TYR A 160 -21.57 -2.88 24.82
N ILE A 161 -21.47 -4.09 24.25
CA ILE A 161 -20.43 -5.04 24.61
C ILE A 161 -19.27 -4.87 23.63
N VAL A 162 -18.10 -4.46 24.14
CA VAL A 162 -16.88 -4.26 23.37
C VAL A 162 -15.95 -5.46 23.59
N PRO A 163 -15.85 -6.40 22.66
CA PRO A 163 -14.88 -7.48 22.76
C PRO A 163 -13.47 -6.90 22.70
N VAL A 164 -12.56 -7.37 23.55
CA VAL A 164 -11.20 -6.83 23.63
C VAL A 164 -10.18 -7.92 23.47
N LEU A 165 -9.33 -7.77 22.47
CA LEU A 165 -8.14 -8.57 22.27
C LEU A 165 -7.00 -7.95 23.08
N ILE A 166 -6.38 -8.74 23.97
CA ILE A 166 -5.10 -8.40 24.58
C ILE A 166 -4.02 -9.20 23.88
N SER A 167 -3.23 -8.51 23.05
CA SER A 167 -2.11 -9.08 22.32
C SER A 167 -0.81 -8.86 23.09
N TYR A 168 -0.06 -9.94 23.33
CA TYR A 168 1.22 -9.93 24.04
C TYR A 168 2.42 -9.93 23.06
N GLY A 169 2.29 -9.27 21.96
CA GLY A 169 3.18 -9.32 20.82
C GLY A 169 2.63 -10.22 19.73
N ARG A 170 3.15 -10.06 18.53
CA ARG A 170 2.74 -10.82 17.35
C ARG A 170 3.36 -12.23 17.36
N ARG A 171 3.20 -12.99 18.45
CA ARG A 171 3.80 -14.31 18.52
C ARG A 171 3.05 -15.32 17.65
N ARG A 172 3.68 -15.69 16.55
CA ARG A 172 3.33 -16.87 15.74
C ARG A 172 4.14 -18.11 16.16
N ASP A 173 5.23 -17.90 16.87
CA ASP A 173 6.08 -18.98 17.42
C ASP A 173 5.52 -19.49 18.76
N LEU A 174 4.41 -20.21 18.71
CA LEU A 174 3.90 -21.01 19.84
C LEU A 174 4.71 -22.30 20.05
N GLN A 175 5.92 -22.40 19.50
CA GLN A 175 6.81 -23.52 19.82
C GLN A 175 7.44 -23.41 21.21
N ASP A 176 7.40 -22.26 21.85
CA ASP A 176 7.64 -22.15 23.28
C ASP A 176 6.31 -22.19 24.05
N GLU A 177 5.64 -23.34 24.06
CA GLU A 177 4.52 -23.64 24.96
C GLU A 177 4.81 -23.24 26.40
N ASN A 178 6.08 -23.33 26.83
CA ASN A 178 6.54 -22.94 28.14
C ASN A 178 6.37 -21.45 28.47
N LEU A 179 6.58 -20.53 27.53
CA LEU A 179 6.50 -19.09 27.81
C LEU A 179 5.05 -18.58 27.83
N PHE A 180 4.19 -19.09 26.95
CA PHE A 180 2.76 -18.79 26.99
C PHE A 180 2.13 -19.39 28.25
N ASN A 181 2.49 -20.63 28.60
CA ASN A 181 2.04 -21.28 29.83
C ASN A 181 2.59 -20.62 31.09
N ILE A 182 3.80 -20.05 31.07
CA ILE A 182 4.39 -19.27 32.17
C ILE A 182 3.64 -17.94 32.39
N LEU A 183 3.19 -17.27 31.33
CA LEU A 183 2.53 -15.99 31.44
C LEU A 183 1.01 -16.10 31.63
N PHE A 184 0.38 -17.13 31.08
CA PHE A 184 -1.09 -17.20 30.89
C PHE A 184 -1.68 -18.59 31.07
N GLY A 185 -0.84 -19.61 31.35
CA GLY A 185 -1.28 -20.99 31.47
C GLY A 185 -2.17 -21.22 32.68
N GLN A 186 -2.97 -22.29 32.58
CA GLN A 186 -3.79 -22.84 33.68
C GLN A 186 -2.95 -23.48 34.79
N PHE A 187 -1.62 -23.33 34.81
CA PHE A 187 -0.71 -23.98 35.72
C PHE A 187 -0.31 -23.02 36.83
N ASP A 188 -0.73 -23.38 38.08
CA ASP A 188 -0.41 -22.68 39.32
C ASP A 188 1.07 -22.74 39.73
N ASP A 189 1.92 -23.44 39.00
CA ASP A 189 3.29 -23.74 39.38
C ASP A 189 4.36 -22.68 38.99
N VAL A 190 3.99 -21.59 38.32
CA VAL A 190 4.97 -20.55 37.97
C VAL A 190 4.96 -19.41 38.97
N GLY A 191 6.01 -19.31 39.74
CA GLY A 191 6.14 -18.32 40.84
C GLY A 191 5.97 -16.86 40.33
N PRO A 192 5.44 -15.97 41.18
CA PRO A 192 5.09 -14.59 40.83
C PRO A 192 6.26 -13.77 40.28
N VAL A 193 7.49 -14.10 40.65
CA VAL A 193 8.71 -13.42 40.19
C VAL A 193 8.99 -13.69 38.73
N ARG A 194 8.81 -14.94 38.22
CA ARG A 194 8.98 -15.26 36.82
C ARG A 194 7.92 -14.61 35.94
N ARG A 195 6.68 -14.55 36.39
CA ARG A 195 5.61 -13.80 35.72
C ARG A 195 5.94 -12.31 35.60
N MET A 196 6.52 -11.72 36.66
CA MET A 196 6.92 -10.33 36.68
C MET A 196 8.09 -10.04 35.71
N ILE A 197 9.09 -10.89 35.65
CA ILE A 197 10.23 -10.77 34.71
C ILE A 197 9.75 -10.87 33.27
N ALA A 198 8.84 -11.80 32.97
CA ALA A 198 8.27 -11.97 31.64
C ALA A 198 7.45 -10.72 31.23
N LEU A 199 6.65 -10.17 32.14
CA LEU A 199 5.92 -8.92 31.93
C LEU A 199 6.85 -7.73 31.62
N LEU A 200 7.93 -7.57 32.37
CA LEU A 200 8.92 -6.51 32.13
C LEU A 200 9.59 -6.65 30.77
N ARG A 201 9.90 -7.87 30.37
CA ARG A 201 10.57 -8.17 29.09
C ARG A 201 9.65 -7.89 27.88
N TYR A 202 8.34 -8.10 28.03
CA TYR A 202 7.36 -8.00 26.95
C TYR A 202 6.40 -6.81 27.06
N ALA A 203 6.57 -5.93 28.07
CA ALA A 203 5.71 -4.78 28.30
C ALA A 203 5.54 -3.85 27.08
N ASN A 204 6.59 -3.66 26.30
CA ASN A 204 6.56 -2.84 25.07
C ASN A 204 5.79 -3.49 23.91
N LYS A 205 5.40 -4.77 24.04
CA LYS A 205 4.71 -5.57 23.04
C LYS A 205 3.23 -5.75 23.35
N LEU A 206 2.80 -5.33 24.54
CA LEU A 206 1.42 -5.40 24.95
C LEU A 206 0.58 -4.39 24.16
N ALA A 207 -0.50 -4.88 23.56
CA ALA A 207 -1.51 -4.06 22.91
C ALA A 207 -2.89 -4.44 23.43
N VAL A 208 -3.70 -3.44 23.75
CA VAL A 208 -5.12 -3.58 24.06
C VAL A 208 -5.89 -3.08 22.86
N ILE A 209 -6.60 -3.98 22.18
CA ILE A 209 -7.27 -3.72 20.90
C ILE A 209 -8.76 -4.02 21.06
N PRO A 210 -9.62 -2.99 21.20
CA PRO A 210 -11.06 -3.16 21.13
C PRO A 210 -11.47 -3.64 19.74
N ALA A 211 -12.24 -4.72 19.67
CA ALA A 211 -12.88 -5.21 18.44
C ALA A 211 -14.22 -4.49 18.21
N GLN A 212 -14.91 -4.85 17.14
CA GLN A 212 -16.21 -4.27 16.80
C GLN A 212 -17.23 -4.51 17.93
N ALA A 213 -17.81 -3.42 18.44
CA ALA A 213 -18.77 -3.46 19.53
C ALA A 213 -20.07 -4.12 19.10
N LEU A 214 -20.71 -4.82 20.03
CA LEU A 214 -22.03 -5.41 19.85
C LEU A 214 -23.07 -4.56 20.61
N ASN A 215 -24.09 -4.08 19.90
CA ASN A 215 -25.25 -3.43 20.51
C ASN A 215 -26.21 -4.53 21.00
N LEU A 216 -26.24 -4.76 22.32
CA LEU A 216 -27.03 -5.84 22.92
C LEU A 216 -28.53 -5.66 22.67
N LYS A 217 -29.05 -4.43 22.68
CA LYS A 217 -30.46 -4.14 22.44
C LYS A 217 -30.89 -4.55 21.01
N ALA A 218 -30.07 -4.17 20.00
CA ALA A 218 -30.32 -4.53 18.63
C ALA A 218 -30.19 -6.06 18.41
N TYR A 219 -29.16 -6.66 19.03
CA TYR A 219 -28.93 -8.10 18.97
C TYR A 219 -30.11 -8.90 19.53
N LEU A 220 -30.65 -8.49 20.67
CA LEU A 220 -31.82 -9.16 21.28
C LEU A 220 -33.08 -9.03 20.42
N ALA A 221 -33.28 -7.89 19.76
CA ALA A 221 -34.42 -7.69 18.87
C ALA A 221 -34.30 -8.56 17.60
N GLU A 222 -33.13 -8.75 17.07
CA GLU A 222 -32.87 -9.61 15.90
C GLU A 222 -33.07 -11.11 16.24
N HIS A 223 -32.79 -11.50 17.47
CA HIS A 223 -32.82 -12.90 17.92
C HIS A 223 -33.99 -13.21 18.86
N GLU A 224 -35.10 -12.48 18.76
CA GLU A 224 -36.27 -12.61 19.65
C GLU A 224 -36.91 -14.01 19.67
N ARG A 225 -36.69 -14.77 18.58
CA ARG A 225 -37.32 -16.12 18.42
C ARG A 225 -36.52 -17.27 19.04
N LEU A 226 -35.30 -17.00 19.54
CA LEU A 226 -34.45 -18.04 20.09
C LEU A 226 -34.83 -18.34 21.55
N SER A 227 -34.65 -19.60 21.95
CA SER A 227 -34.71 -19.98 23.37
C SER A 227 -33.59 -19.28 24.14
N GLN A 228 -33.72 -19.18 25.46
CA GLN A 228 -32.72 -18.54 26.30
C GLN A 228 -31.34 -19.21 26.20
N ASP A 229 -31.30 -20.54 26.15
CA ASP A 229 -30.03 -21.27 26.05
C ASP A 229 -29.37 -21.10 24.66
N GLU A 230 -30.12 -21.09 23.59
CA GLU A 230 -29.63 -20.82 22.25
C GLU A 230 -29.09 -19.39 22.13
N LEU A 231 -29.82 -18.42 22.71
CA LEU A 231 -29.42 -17.02 22.72
C LEU A 231 -28.10 -16.82 23.46
N LEU A 232 -27.92 -17.45 24.62
CA LEU A 232 -26.69 -17.41 25.43
C LEU A 232 -25.51 -18.00 24.65
N TRP A 233 -25.74 -19.17 24.05
CA TRP A 233 -24.71 -19.85 23.27
C TRP A 233 -24.28 -19.03 22.05
N GLN A 234 -25.24 -18.48 21.30
CA GLN A 234 -24.97 -17.63 20.15
C GLN A 234 -24.30 -16.32 20.53
N LEU A 235 -24.78 -15.61 21.56
CA LEU A 235 -24.18 -14.36 22.03
C LEU A 235 -22.72 -14.55 22.47
N ARG A 236 -22.45 -15.61 23.24
CA ARG A 236 -21.09 -15.97 23.66
C ARG A 236 -20.22 -16.31 22.45
N GLY A 237 -20.73 -17.08 21.51
CA GLY A 237 -20.06 -17.46 20.27
C GLY A 237 -19.69 -16.24 19.41
N GLU A 238 -20.63 -15.32 19.24
CA GLU A 238 -20.43 -14.07 18.50
C GLU A 238 -19.34 -13.20 19.12
N LEU A 239 -19.37 -13.01 20.44
CA LEU A 239 -18.35 -12.22 21.16
C LEU A 239 -16.96 -12.83 21.05
N ILE A 240 -16.84 -14.15 21.17
CA ILE A 240 -15.57 -14.88 20.99
C ILE A 240 -15.13 -14.80 19.54
N GLY A 241 -16.05 -14.95 18.59
CA GLY A 241 -15.79 -14.84 17.15
C GLY A 241 -15.16 -13.49 16.79
N ARG A 242 -15.71 -12.38 17.28
CA ARG A 242 -15.18 -11.03 17.06
C ARG A 242 -13.78 -10.83 17.66
N ILE A 243 -13.48 -11.47 18.81
CA ILE A 243 -12.11 -11.44 19.37
C ILE A 243 -11.16 -12.24 18.51
N ASP A 244 -11.58 -13.40 17.99
CA ASP A 244 -10.75 -14.24 17.14
C ASP A 244 -10.53 -13.64 15.75
N GLU A 245 -11.51 -12.97 15.17
CA GLU A 245 -11.38 -12.18 13.93
C GLU A 245 -10.38 -11.03 14.10
N GLU A 246 -10.46 -10.29 15.23
CA GLU A 246 -9.48 -9.24 15.53
C GLU A 246 -8.08 -9.82 15.74
N ARG A 247 -7.98 -11.00 16.35
CA ARG A 247 -6.70 -11.70 16.49
C ARG A 247 -6.14 -12.12 15.13
N GLU A 248 -6.96 -12.67 14.24
CA GLU A 248 -6.54 -13.04 12.88
C GLU A 248 -6.10 -11.81 12.08
N ALA A 249 -6.82 -10.69 12.19
CA ALA A 249 -6.46 -9.45 11.52
C ALA A 249 -5.15 -8.83 12.04
N THR A 250 -4.90 -8.95 13.36
CA THR A 250 -3.75 -8.32 14.03
C THR A 250 -2.50 -9.20 14.03
N VAL A 251 -2.68 -10.50 14.36
CA VAL A 251 -1.59 -11.46 14.54
C VAL A 251 -1.47 -12.39 13.32
N GLY A 252 -2.54 -12.54 12.57
CA GLY A 252 -2.70 -13.46 11.47
C GLY A 252 -2.99 -14.91 11.91
N PRO A 253 -3.20 -15.83 10.94
CA PRO A 253 -3.43 -17.23 11.22
C PRO A 253 -2.22 -17.82 11.94
N ILE A 254 -2.44 -18.90 12.73
CA ILE A 254 -1.37 -19.65 13.35
C ILE A 254 -0.53 -20.27 12.24
N LEU A 255 0.68 -19.76 12.05
CA LEU A 255 1.57 -20.29 11.01
C LEU A 255 2.12 -21.64 11.45
N LYS A 256 1.88 -22.63 10.62
CA LYS A 256 2.59 -23.92 10.70
C LYS A 256 4.08 -23.68 10.45
N SER A 257 4.93 -24.54 11.01
CA SER A 257 6.36 -24.49 10.72
C SER A 257 6.59 -24.62 9.21
N ARG A 258 7.66 -24.02 8.70
CA ARG A 258 8.02 -24.14 7.27
C ARG A 258 8.06 -25.61 6.81
N HIS A 259 8.59 -26.50 7.65
CA HIS A 259 8.66 -27.92 7.35
C HIS A 259 7.27 -28.54 7.22
N GLU A 260 6.40 -28.29 8.19
CA GLU A 260 5.03 -28.79 8.19
C GLU A 260 4.21 -28.28 6.99
N PHE A 261 4.40 -27.02 6.63
CA PHE A 261 3.76 -26.41 5.46
C PHE A 261 4.21 -27.08 4.14
N ILE A 262 5.52 -27.36 4.00
CA ILE A 262 6.08 -28.06 2.84
C ILE A 262 5.55 -29.50 2.77
N GLU A 263 5.58 -30.24 3.89
CA GLU A 263 5.13 -31.64 3.91
C GLU A 263 3.64 -31.77 3.59
N ARG A 264 2.80 -30.83 4.06
CA ARG A 264 1.38 -30.80 3.72
C ARG A 264 1.15 -30.66 2.20
N ILE A 265 1.90 -29.78 1.52
CA ILE A 265 1.80 -29.64 0.06
C ILE A 265 2.24 -30.92 -0.65
N LEU A 266 3.33 -31.56 -0.20
CA LEU A 266 3.84 -32.80 -0.80
C LEU A 266 2.91 -34.01 -0.59
N GLN A 267 2.09 -33.99 0.47
CA GLN A 267 1.11 -35.05 0.80
C GLN A 267 -0.28 -34.78 0.22
N ASP A 268 -0.50 -33.65 -0.44
CA ASP A 268 -1.79 -33.34 -1.05
C ASP A 268 -2.17 -34.36 -2.13
N VAL A 269 -3.36 -34.95 -2.01
CA VAL A 269 -3.84 -36.03 -2.88
C VAL A 269 -3.88 -35.59 -4.34
N SER A 270 -4.32 -34.35 -4.61
CA SER A 270 -4.41 -33.82 -5.97
C SER A 270 -3.02 -33.55 -6.56
N PHE A 271 -2.06 -33.15 -5.72
CA PHE A 271 -0.67 -32.97 -6.15
C PHE A 271 0.01 -34.32 -6.47
N ILE A 272 -0.21 -35.35 -5.64
CA ILE A 272 0.28 -36.71 -5.92
C ILE A 272 -0.33 -37.25 -7.21
N GLY A 273 -1.62 -37.00 -7.46
CA GLY A 273 -2.27 -37.36 -8.74
C GLY A 273 -1.61 -36.70 -9.95
N TYR A 274 -1.30 -35.39 -9.85
CA TYR A 274 -0.55 -34.67 -10.88
C TYR A 274 0.84 -35.27 -11.13
N LEU A 275 1.58 -35.59 -10.05
CA LEU A 275 2.93 -36.20 -10.17
C LEU A 275 2.89 -37.56 -10.83
N LYS A 276 1.86 -38.39 -10.58
CA LYS A 276 1.69 -39.69 -11.25
C LYS A 276 1.41 -39.50 -12.76
N ALA A 277 0.57 -38.55 -13.13
CA ALA A 277 0.34 -38.25 -14.54
C ALA A 277 1.60 -37.72 -15.24
N LEU A 278 2.43 -36.94 -14.51
CA LEU A 278 3.72 -36.46 -15.01
C LEU A 278 4.74 -37.58 -15.15
N GLU A 279 4.76 -38.58 -14.22
CA GLU A 279 5.59 -39.79 -14.26
C GLU A 279 5.34 -40.59 -15.55
N GLU A 280 4.07 -40.81 -15.90
CA GLU A 280 3.67 -41.49 -17.13
C GLU A 280 4.13 -40.75 -18.41
N ARG A 281 4.01 -39.42 -18.39
CA ARG A 281 4.33 -38.55 -19.53
C ARG A 281 5.84 -38.39 -19.72
N GLU A 282 6.60 -38.08 -18.63
CA GLU A 282 8.03 -37.79 -18.69
C GLU A 282 8.92 -39.02 -18.47
N LYS A 283 8.33 -40.14 -18.07
CA LYS A 283 9.03 -41.38 -17.71
C LYS A 283 10.06 -41.19 -16.58
N LYS A 284 9.79 -40.27 -15.68
CA LYS A 284 10.57 -39.99 -14.47
C LYS A 284 9.90 -40.61 -13.26
N PRO A 285 10.56 -41.47 -12.44
CA PRO A 285 9.95 -42.10 -11.29
C PRO A 285 9.38 -41.11 -10.27
N LEU A 286 8.20 -41.41 -9.68
CA LEU A 286 7.53 -40.59 -8.67
C LEU A 286 8.45 -40.16 -7.51
N PRO A 287 9.34 -41.00 -6.95
CA PRO A 287 10.28 -40.59 -5.88
C PRO A 287 11.23 -39.47 -6.33
N VAL A 288 11.62 -39.44 -7.62
CA VAL A 288 12.49 -38.40 -8.18
C VAL A 288 11.72 -37.11 -8.30
N LEU A 289 10.48 -37.14 -8.83
CA LEU A 289 9.60 -35.99 -8.94
C LEU A 289 9.27 -35.39 -7.57
N LEU A 290 9.01 -36.21 -6.56
CA LEU A 290 8.82 -35.77 -5.17
C LEU A 290 10.06 -35.10 -4.58
N LYS A 291 11.25 -35.65 -4.83
CA LYS A 291 12.52 -35.04 -4.39
C LYS A 291 12.77 -33.70 -5.07
N GLU A 292 12.49 -33.58 -6.37
CA GLU A 292 12.57 -32.30 -7.11
C GLU A 292 11.55 -31.30 -6.58
N SER A 293 10.31 -31.70 -6.37
CA SER A 293 9.24 -30.85 -5.81
C SER A 293 9.61 -30.33 -4.41
N ARG A 294 10.15 -31.19 -3.55
CA ARG A 294 10.65 -30.78 -2.22
C ARG A 294 11.77 -29.75 -2.35
N ARG A 295 12.72 -29.95 -3.26
CA ARG A 295 13.80 -28.99 -3.52
C ARG A 295 13.23 -27.64 -3.96
N TYR A 296 12.22 -27.63 -4.85
CA TYR A 296 11.56 -26.39 -5.29
C TYR A 296 10.81 -25.71 -4.16
N LEU A 297 10.09 -26.46 -3.30
CA LEU A 297 9.44 -25.90 -2.12
C LEU A 297 10.44 -25.29 -1.15
N HIS A 298 11.59 -25.91 -0.93
CA HIS A 298 12.68 -25.34 -0.12
C HIS A 298 13.29 -24.08 -0.77
N GLU A 299 13.29 -23.99 -2.10
CA GLU A 299 13.71 -22.76 -2.81
C GLU A 299 12.68 -21.65 -2.61
N ILE A 300 11.39 -21.96 -2.75
CA ILE A 300 10.27 -21.03 -2.75
C ILE A 300 9.91 -20.58 -1.32
N ALA A 301 9.65 -21.50 -0.41
CA ALA A 301 8.92 -21.25 0.83
C ALA A 301 9.62 -20.27 1.78
N SER A 302 8.83 -19.38 2.36
CA SER A 302 9.28 -18.49 3.42
C SER A 302 9.58 -19.25 4.72
N ASP A 303 10.30 -18.62 5.62
CA ASP A 303 10.66 -19.15 6.94
C ASP A 303 10.52 -18.04 7.98
N TYR A 304 9.28 -17.57 8.12
CA TYR A 304 8.94 -16.39 8.93
C TYR A 304 9.38 -16.57 10.40
N SER A 305 9.99 -15.53 10.95
CA SER A 305 10.38 -15.48 12.36
C SER A 305 10.08 -14.12 12.96
N GLU A 306 9.29 -14.10 14.01
CA GLU A 306 8.90 -12.86 14.69
C GLU A 306 10.08 -12.12 15.31
N THR A 307 11.06 -12.88 15.85
CA THR A 307 12.29 -12.30 16.42
C THR A 307 13.08 -11.50 15.36
N PHE A 308 13.10 -11.98 14.11
CA PHE A 308 13.71 -11.24 13.01
C PHE A 308 12.95 -9.97 12.67
N ILE A 309 11.62 -10.02 12.65
CA ILE A 309 10.78 -8.83 12.39
C ILE A 309 11.03 -7.74 13.43
N GLU A 310 11.14 -8.11 14.71
CA GLU A 310 11.43 -7.17 15.80
C GLU A 310 12.82 -6.52 15.67
N LEU A 311 13.82 -7.31 15.25
CA LEU A 311 15.15 -6.76 14.97
C LEU A 311 15.10 -5.77 13.81
N TRP A 312 14.37 -6.12 12.73
CA TRP A 312 14.16 -5.26 11.58
C TRP A 312 13.39 -3.99 11.93
N GLU A 313 12.37 -4.06 12.76
CA GLU A 313 11.61 -2.88 13.19
C GLU A 313 12.51 -1.81 13.79
N LYS A 314 13.45 -2.21 14.68
CA LYS A 314 14.42 -1.28 15.28
C LYS A 314 15.36 -0.69 14.23
N LEU A 315 15.90 -1.53 13.34
CA LEU A 315 16.79 -1.10 12.27
C LEU A 315 16.07 -0.17 11.29
N LEU A 316 14.85 -0.53 10.87
CA LEU A 316 14.05 0.28 9.95
C LEU A 316 13.60 1.59 10.60
N THR A 317 13.23 1.58 11.89
CA THR A 317 12.93 2.83 12.62
C THR A 317 14.12 3.77 12.60
N TRP A 318 15.35 3.24 12.80
CA TRP A 318 16.57 4.03 12.68
C TRP A 318 16.74 4.56 11.25
N LEU A 319 16.56 3.74 10.22
CA LEU A 319 16.68 4.10 8.80
C LEU A 319 15.72 5.24 8.43
N TRP A 320 14.43 5.09 8.78
CA TRP A 320 13.40 6.08 8.46
C TRP A 320 13.58 7.42 9.19
N LYS A 321 14.25 7.41 10.34
CA LYS A 321 14.52 8.64 11.12
C LYS A 321 15.86 9.30 10.78
N ASN A 322 16.85 8.56 10.31
CA ASN A 322 18.21 9.07 10.12
C ASN A 322 18.63 9.24 8.65
N ILE A 323 18.11 8.42 7.75
CA ILE A 323 18.37 8.52 6.30
C ILE A 323 17.22 9.28 5.62
N TYR A 324 15.98 9.01 6.04
CA TYR A 324 14.78 9.75 5.64
C TYR A 324 14.31 10.68 6.77
N ASP A 325 13.40 11.58 6.44
CA ASP A 325 12.78 12.50 7.42
C ASP A 325 11.46 11.94 7.97
N GLY A 326 11.25 10.65 7.82
CA GLY A 326 10.08 9.91 8.30
C GLY A 326 9.25 9.28 7.18
N VAL A 327 8.19 8.59 7.60
CA VAL A 327 7.21 7.96 6.71
C VAL A 327 5.84 8.57 6.99
N ILE A 328 5.24 9.14 5.95
CA ILE A 328 3.88 9.68 5.99
C ILE A 328 2.95 8.62 5.41
N VAL A 329 1.95 8.24 6.18
CA VAL A 329 1.05 7.13 5.85
C VAL A 329 -0.40 7.60 5.81
N ASP A 330 -1.15 7.13 4.83
CA ASP A 330 -2.60 7.28 4.77
C ASP A 330 -3.27 6.43 5.85
N ARG A 331 -3.55 7.06 7.00
CA ARG A 331 -4.18 6.38 8.14
C ARG A 331 -5.61 5.91 7.85
N LYS A 332 -6.36 6.63 7.00
CA LYS A 332 -7.74 6.25 6.63
C LYS A 332 -7.73 4.99 5.76
N GLY A 333 -6.85 4.94 4.77
CA GLY A 333 -6.67 3.76 3.95
C GLY A 333 -6.23 2.54 4.76
N LEU A 334 -5.31 2.71 5.73
CA LEU A 334 -4.89 1.62 6.62
C LEU A 334 -6.02 1.10 7.51
N ALA A 335 -6.90 1.97 8.02
CA ALA A 335 -8.09 1.55 8.75
C ALA A 335 -9.01 0.70 7.87
N GLY A 336 -9.21 1.10 6.62
CA GLY A 336 -9.94 0.31 5.62
C GLY A 336 -9.32 -1.07 5.37
N ILE A 337 -7.99 -1.14 5.23
CA ILE A 337 -7.28 -2.43 5.10
C ILE A 337 -7.53 -3.33 6.31
N ARG A 338 -7.46 -2.78 7.52
CA ARG A 338 -7.71 -3.56 8.74
C ARG A 338 -9.12 -4.15 8.75
N GLU A 339 -10.13 -3.39 8.34
CA GLU A 339 -11.51 -3.86 8.26
C GLU A 339 -11.66 -5.00 7.23
N ILE A 340 -11.11 -4.82 6.03
CA ILE A 340 -11.13 -5.83 4.97
C ILE A 340 -10.39 -7.11 5.42
N SER A 341 -9.25 -6.97 6.13
CA SER A 341 -8.44 -8.10 6.57
C SER A 341 -9.13 -9.02 7.58
N ARG A 342 -10.14 -8.52 8.30
CA ARG A 342 -10.98 -9.34 9.19
C ARG A 342 -11.91 -10.25 8.42
N GLN A 343 -12.35 -9.83 7.25
CA GLN A 343 -13.40 -10.50 6.48
C GLN A 343 -12.84 -11.47 5.45
N MET A 344 -11.67 -11.13 4.85
CA MET A 344 -11.12 -11.88 3.72
C MET A 344 -9.60 -11.82 3.63
N PRO A 345 -8.95 -12.78 2.94
CA PRO A 345 -7.53 -12.70 2.66
C PRO A 345 -7.18 -11.49 1.79
N LEU A 346 -5.98 -10.93 1.99
CA LEU A 346 -5.51 -9.74 1.30
C LEU A 346 -4.43 -10.05 0.29
N VAL A 347 -4.48 -9.35 -0.83
CA VAL A 347 -3.40 -9.25 -1.81
C VAL A 347 -2.96 -7.80 -1.88
N VAL A 348 -1.79 -7.49 -1.33
CA VAL A 348 -1.24 -6.14 -1.29
C VAL A 348 -0.37 -5.92 -2.53
N VAL A 349 -0.70 -4.90 -3.31
CA VAL A 349 -0.06 -4.67 -4.61
C VAL A 349 0.53 -3.26 -4.67
N PRO A 350 1.77 -3.08 -4.21
CA PRO A 350 2.44 -1.79 -4.27
C PRO A 350 3.07 -1.51 -5.65
N CYS A 351 3.29 -0.21 -5.94
CA CYS A 351 4.25 0.19 -6.97
C CYS A 351 5.69 -0.03 -6.49
N HIS A 352 6.64 -0.12 -7.41
CA HIS A 352 8.03 -0.46 -7.09
C HIS A 352 9.01 0.64 -7.52
N ARG A 353 9.54 1.39 -6.55
CA ARG A 353 10.44 2.52 -6.76
C ARG A 353 11.86 2.26 -6.24
N SER A 354 12.00 1.52 -5.14
CA SER A 354 13.27 1.29 -4.45
C SER A 354 13.41 -0.13 -3.93
N HIS A 355 14.64 -0.58 -3.66
CA HIS A 355 14.90 -1.85 -2.99
C HIS A 355 14.37 -1.94 -1.56
N ILE A 356 13.98 -0.83 -0.97
CA ILE A 356 13.47 -0.80 0.40
C ILE A 356 11.95 -0.81 0.48
N ASP A 357 11.23 -0.82 -0.65
CA ASP A 357 9.75 -0.76 -0.69
C ASP A 357 9.10 -1.90 0.11
N TYR A 358 9.57 -3.13 -0.07
CA TYR A 358 9.03 -4.31 0.62
C TYR A 358 9.31 -4.28 2.14
N LEU A 359 10.41 -3.64 2.56
CA LEU A 359 10.69 -3.41 3.98
C LEU A 359 9.80 -2.32 4.57
N LEU A 360 9.44 -1.32 3.75
CA LEU A 360 8.60 -0.21 4.14
C LEU A 360 7.19 -0.68 4.50
N LEU A 361 6.53 -1.43 3.63
CA LEU A 361 5.17 -1.91 3.90
C LEU A 361 5.11 -2.85 5.08
N SER A 362 6.06 -3.79 5.19
CA SER A 362 6.18 -4.65 6.37
C SER A 362 6.37 -3.81 7.65
N TYR A 363 7.17 -2.74 7.61
CA TYR A 363 7.35 -1.82 8.75
C TYR A 363 6.06 -1.08 9.09
N VAL A 364 5.35 -0.51 8.09
CA VAL A 364 4.09 0.22 8.30
C VAL A 364 3.04 -0.71 8.88
N PHE A 365 2.82 -1.89 8.29
CA PHE A 365 1.84 -2.88 8.79
C PHE A 365 2.18 -3.35 10.20
N TYR A 366 3.49 -3.52 10.51
CA TYR A 366 3.93 -3.84 11.87
C TYR A 366 3.59 -2.73 12.86
N LYS A 367 3.85 -1.47 12.52
CA LYS A 367 3.56 -0.33 13.39
C LYS A 367 2.07 -0.13 13.64
N GLU A 368 1.26 -0.38 12.63
CA GLU A 368 -0.19 -0.18 12.67
C GLU A 368 -0.96 -1.43 13.14
N ASN A 369 -0.28 -2.46 13.63
CA ASN A 369 -0.86 -3.72 14.09
C ASN A 369 -1.76 -4.41 13.03
N ILE A 370 -1.37 -4.35 11.78
CA ILE A 370 -1.99 -5.09 10.67
C ILE A 370 -1.15 -6.34 10.41
N GLN A 371 -1.76 -7.42 9.96
CA GLN A 371 -1.07 -8.64 9.60
C GLN A 371 -0.02 -8.37 8.52
N LEU A 372 1.23 -8.83 8.75
CA LEU A 372 2.30 -8.64 7.78
C LEU A 372 2.06 -9.52 6.55
N PRO A 373 2.20 -8.96 5.34
CA PRO A 373 2.12 -9.75 4.13
C PRO A 373 3.38 -10.60 3.91
N PHE A 374 3.20 -11.74 3.24
CA PHE A 374 4.28 -12.52 2.70
C PHE A 374 4.71 -11.96 1.35
N VAL A 375 5.97 -11.59 1.22
CA VAL A 375 6.46 -10.82 0.08
C VAL A 375 7.03 -11.73 -1.00
N ALA A 376 6.52 -11.62 -2.22
CA ALA A 376 7.07 -12.30 -3.40
C ALA A 376 8.38 -11.62 -3.82
N ALA A 377 9.51 -12.27 -3.59
CA ALA A 377 10.86 -11.79 -3.91
C ALA A 377 11.47 -12.54 -5.10
N GLY A 378 12.21 -11.85 -5.96
CA GLY A 378 12.94 -12.51 -7.04
C GLY A 378 14.03 -13.43 -6.50
N ILE A 379 14.21 -14.62 -7.11
CA ILE A 379 15.21 -15.63 -6.70
C ILE A 379 16.65 -15.08 -6.67
N ASN A 380 16.93 -14.03 -7.40
CA ASN A 380 18.24 -13.34 -7.36
C ASN A 380 18.56 -12.68 -6.01
N LEU A 381 17.58 -12.56 -5.09
CA LEU A 381 17.76 -12.07 -3.74
C LEU A 381 17.94 -13.19 -2.71
N SER A 382 17.93 -14.46 -3.13
CA SER A 382 18.04 -15.63 -2.24
C SER A 382 19.46 -15.97 -1.75
N PHE A 383 20.49 -15.19 -2.16
CA PHE A 383 21.87 -15.46 -1.78
C PHE A 383 22.15 -15.17 -0.29
N TRP A 384 23.07 -15.91 0.30
CA TRP A 384 23.49 -15.72 1.70
C TRP A 384 24.30 -14.42 1.89
N PRO A 385 24.11 -13.62 2.98
CA PRO A 385 23.13 -13.80 4.06
C PRO A 385 21.76 -13.17 3.78
N VAL A 386 21.61 -12.41 2.69
CA VAL A 386 20.43 -11.59 2.38
C VAL A 386 19.17 -12.45 2.22
N GLY A 387 19.27 -13.54 1.47
CA GLY A 387 18.17 -14.46 1.25
C GLY A 387 17.67 -15.14 2.55
N TYR A 388 18.60 -15.47 3.45
CA TYR A 388 18.24 -15.98 4.77
C TYR A 388 17.43 -14.98 5.58
N ILE A 389 17.89 -13.72 5.63
CA ILE A 389 17.24 -12.63 6.34
C ILE A 389 15.84 -12.37 5.77
N PHE A 390 15.72 -12.22 4.45
CA PHE A 390 14.44 -11.96 3.80
C PHE A 390 13.45 -13.12 4.02
N ARG A 391 13.93 -14.36 3.94
CA ARG A 391 13.10 -15.53 4.20
C ARG A 391 12.56 -15.54 5.63
N LYS A 392 13.39 -15.20 6.61
CA LYS A 392 12.99 -15.05 8.03
C LYS A 392 12.04 -13.87 8.24
N SER A 393 12.06 -12.88 7.35
CA SER A 393 11.16 -11.73 7.39
C SER A 393 9.86 -11.93 6.59
N GLY A 394 9.57 -13.15 6.11
CA GLY A 394 8.33 -13.46 5.41
C GLY A 394 8.43 -13.48 3.88
N ALA A 395 9.62 -13.26 3.30
CA ALA A 395 9.77 -13.36 1.86
C ALA A 395 9.73 -14.81 1.37
N PHE A 396 9.02 -15.06 0.27
CA PHE A 396 9.10 -16.28 -0.53
C PHE A 396 9.68 -15.96 -1.91
N PHE A 397 10.34 -16.93 -2.54
CA PHE A 397 11.12 -16.64 -3.73
C PHE A 397 10.48 -17.17 -5.01
N ILE A 398 10.56 -16.36 -6.07
CA ILE A 398 10.00 -16.68 -7.39
C ILE A 398 11.07 -16.56 -8.48
N ARG A 399 11.11 -17.51 -9.39
CA ARG A 399 11.93 -17.42 -10.61
C ARG A 399 11.33 -16.46 -11.61
N ARG A 400 12.17 -15.79 -12.40
CA ARG A 400 11.73 -14.77 -13.37
C ARG A 400 10.91 -15.34 -14.54
N SER A 401 11.09 -16.63 -14.86
CA SER A 401 10.38 -17.30 -15.94
C SER A 401 10.13 -18.76 -15.55
N PHE A 402 8.98 -19.26 -15.94
CA PHE A 402 8.58 -20.66 -15.80
C PHE A 402 8.65 -21.41 -17.12
N LYS A 403 9.09 -20.76 -18.21
CA LYS A 403 9.19 -21.36 -19.56
C LYS A 403 10.10 -22.59 -19.51
N GLY A 404 9.56 -23.76 -19.84
CA GLY A 404 10.26 -25.05 -19.79
C GLY A 404 10.45 -25.63 -18.37
N LEU A 405 9.78 -25.09 -17.34
CA LEU A 405 9.85 -25.52 -15.94
C LEU A 405 8.45 -25.87 -15.43
N GLU A 406 7.78 -26.82 -16.08
CA GLU A 406 6.39 -27.16 -15.78
C GLU A 406 6.20 -27.60 -14.33
N LEU A 407 7.03 -28.54 -13.83
CA LEU A 407 6.97 -28.99 -12.45
C LEU A 407 7.20 -27.84 -11.44
N TYR A 408 8.11 -26.90 -11.74
CA TYR A 408 8.32 -25.73 -10.87
C TYR A 408 7.07 -24.83 -10.84
N GLY A 409 6.45 -24.63 -12.00
CA GLY A 409 5.22 -23.82 -12.11
C GLY A 409 4.07 -24.40 -11.29
N GLU A 410 3.88 -25.74 -11.35
CA GLU A 410 2.86 -26.44 -10.56
C GLU A 410 3.17 -26.37 -9.05
N VAL A 411 4.39 -26.65 -8.64
CA VAL A 411 4.82 -26.54 -7.24
C VAL A 411 4.62 -25.13 -6.69
N PHE A 412 4.93 -24.12 -7.48
CA PHE A 412 4.70 -22.72 -7.10
C PHE A 412 3.20 -22.40 -6.99
N SER A 413 2.38 -22.88 -7.93
CA SER A 413 0.92 -22.72 -7.88
C SER A 413 0.34 -23.35 -6.61
N ARG A 414 0.77 -24.58 -6.26
CA ARG A 414 0.36 -25.25 -5.02
C ARG A 414 0.78 -24.50 -3.76
N TYR A 415 1.96 -23.87 -3.79
CA TYR A 415 2.43 -23.05 -2.68
C TYR A 415 1.53 -21.82 -2.48
N ILE A 416 1.18 -21.09 -3.55
CA ILE A 416 0.25 -19.96 -3.50
C ILE A 416 -1.13 -20.40 -3.02
N LYS A 417 -1.63 -21.54 -3.54
CA LYS A 417 -2.91 -22.13 -3.15
C LYS A 417 -2.96 -22.42 -1.65
N ALA A 418 -1.92 -23.07 -1.12
CA ALA A 418 -1.82 -23.35 0.31
C ALA A 418 -1.74 -22.09 1.17
N MET A 419 -1.05 -21.04 0.71
CA MET A 419 -1.02 -19.73 1.39
C MET A 419 -2.42 -19.09 1.42
N MET A 420 -3.14 -19.13 0.31
CA MET A 420 -4.49 -18.57 0.21
C MET A 420 -5.47 -19.32 1.10
N ALA A 421 -5.41 -20.66 1.14
CA ALA A 421 -6.24 -21.50 2.01
C ALA A 421 -6.04 -21.19 3.51
N GLU A 422 -4.81 -20.83 3.90
CA GLU A 422 -4.47 -20.40 5.27
C GLU A 422 -4.70 -18.88 5.48
N LYS A 423 -5.38 -18.19 4.56
CA LYS A 423 -5.67 -16.74 4.59
C LYS A 423 -4.41 -15.87 4.81
N MET A 424 -3.24 -16.31 4.34
CA MET A 424 -2.00 -15.55 4.45
C MET A 424 -2.03 -14.37 3.48
N PRO A 425 -1.84 -13.11 3.92
CA PRO A 425 -1.78 -11.99 3.00
C PRO A 425 -0.52 -12.08 2.14
N ILE A 426 -0.68 -11.79 0.85
CA ILE A 426 0.40 -11.85 -0.13
C ILE A 426 0.72 -10.44 -0.61
N GLU A 427 2.01 -10.08 -0.66
CA GLU A 427 2.49 -8.85 -1.27
C GLU A 427 3.31 -9.17 -2.51
N PHE A 428 3.01 -8.47 -3.61
CA PHE A 428 3.84 -8.54 -4.80
C PHE A 428 3.76 -7.25 -5.61
N PHE A 429 4.82 -6.97 -6.36
CA PHE A 429 4.90 -5.79 -7.21
C PHE A 429 4.36 -6.11 -8.61
N ILE A 430 3.24 -5.48 -8.98
CA ILE A 430 2.57 -5.70 -10.27
C ILE A 430 3.47 -5.36 -11.47
N GLU A 431 4.42 -4.46 -11.28
CA GLU A 431 5.41 -4.04 -12.28
C GLU A 431 6.44 -5.14 -12.60
N GLY A 432 6.63 -6.11 -11.70
CA GLY A 432 7.63 -7.17 -11.83
C GLY A 432 9.08 -6.67 -11.86
N GLY A 433 9.32 -5.43 -11.49
CA GLY A 433 10.64 -4.80 -11.39
C GLY A 433 10.52 -3.32 -11.06
N ARG A 434 11.59 -2.70 -10.54
CA ARG A 434 11.59 -1.29 -10.15
C ARG A 434 11.45 -0.37 -11.36
N SER A 435 10.69 0.71 -11.21
CA SER A 435 10.67 1.80 -12.18
C SER A 435 12.02 2.53 -12.19
N ARG A 436 12.63 2.68 -13.38
CA ARG A 436 13.86 3.45 -13.59
C ARG A 436 13.59 4.86 -14.07
N THR A 437 12.38 5.09 -14.57
CA THR A 437 11.97 6.38 -15.15
C THR A 437 11.14 7.24 -14.22
N GLY A 438 10.72 6.72 -13.05
CA GLY A 438 9.76 7.40 -12.18
C GLY A 438 8.28 7.14 -12.55
N LYS A 439 7.97 6.69 -13.78
CA LYS A 439 6.60 6.29 -14.19
C LYS A 439 6.18 4.96 -13.58
N MET A 440 4.88 4.71 -13.50
CA MET A 440 4.35 3.37 -13.30
C MET A 440 4.72 2.49 -14.50
N VAL A 441 5.33 1.33 -14.25
CA VAL A 441 5.69 0.36 -15.30
C VAL A 441 4.45 -0.45 -15.69
N MET A 442 4.33 -0.82 -16.96
CA MET A 442 3.21 -1.65 -17.45
C MET A 442 3.05 -2.91 -16.61
N PRO A 443 1.83 -3.20 -16.12
CA PRO A 443 1.57 -4.28 -15.19
C PRO A 443 1.80 -5.66 -15.82
N LYS A 444 2.28 -6.61 -15.00
CA LYS A 444 2.45 -8.01 -15.33
C LYS A 444 1.52 -8.84 -14.46
N TYR A 445 0.58 -9.51 -15.06
CA TYR A 445 -0.49 -10.23 -14.35
C TYR A 445 -0.18 -11.71 -14.04
N GLY A 446 1.03 -12.22 -14.31
CA GLY A 446 1.36 -13.63 -14.11
C GLY A 446 1.12 -14.14 -12.69
N LEU A 447 1.60 -13.44 -11.66
CA LEU A 447 1.36 -13.84 -10.27
C LEU A 447 -0.09 -13.54 -9.85
N LEU A 448 -0.68 -12.46 -10.31
CA LEU A 448 -2.10 -12.15 -10.07
C LEU A 448 -2.99 -13.26 -10.63
N SER A 449 -2.70 -13.76 -11.85
CA SER A 449 -3.47 -14.87 -12.44
C SER A 449 -3.39 -16.16 -11.64
N MET A 450 -2.24 -16.46 -11.02
CA MET A 450 -2.09 -17.62 -10.13
C MET A 450 -2.91 -17.46 -8.84
N ILE A 451 -2.90 -16.26 -8.26
CA ILE A 451 -3.68 -15.95 -7.05
C ILE A 451 -5.18 -16.04 -7.34
N LEU A 452 -5.66 -15.46 -8.44
CA LEU A 452 -7.08 -15.51 -8.83
C LEU A 452 -7.53 -16.92 -9.22
N ARG A 453 -6.65 -17.73 -9.80
CA ARG A 453 -6.93 -19.16 -10.03
C ARG A 453 -7.02 -19.92 -8.69
N ALA A 454 -6.09 -19.67 -7.76
CA ALA A 454 -6.15 -20.26 -6.42
C ALA A 454 -7.44 -19.88 -5.67
N TYR A 455 -7.88 -18.62 -5.79
CA TYR A 455 -9.16 -18.14 -5.27
C TYR A 455 -10.34 -18.98 -5.79
N GLN A 456 -10.41 -19.21 -7.10
CA GLN A 456 -11.46 -20.02 -7.75
C GLN A 456 -11.41 -21.48 -7.28
N GLU A 457 -10.23 -22.11 -7.36
CA GLU A 457 -10.04 -23.53 -7.06
C GLU A 457 -10.29 -23.89 -5.58
N GLU A 458 -10.02 -22.97 -4.64
CA GLU A 458 -10.30 -23.15 -3.21
C GLU A 458 -11.74 -22.76 -2.83
N GLY A 459 -12.59 -22.29 -3.78
CA GLY A 459 -13.95 -21.88 -3.50
C GLY A 459 -14.06 -20.77 -2.46
N MET A 460 -13.11 -19.83 -2.45
CA MET A 460 -13.06 -18.74 -1.45
C MET A 460 -14.27 -17.83 -1.58
N LYS A 461 -14.80 -17.37 -0.44
CA LYS A 461 -15.98 -16.48 -0.43
C LYS A 461 -15.66 -15.11 -1.02
N ASN A 462 -14.49 -14.57 -0.73
CA ASN A 462 -14.06 -13.26 -1.23
C ASN A 462 -12.53 -13.07 -1.14
N LEU A 463 -12.01 -12.02 -1.81
CA LEU A 463 -10.61 -11.64 -1.84
C LEU A 463 -10.50 -10.13 -1.95
N GLY A 464 -9.67 -9.50 -1.09
CA GLY A 464 -9.38 -8.08 -1.14
C GLY A 464 -8.03 -7.80 -1.83
N ILE A 465 -8.05 -7.06 -2.95
CA ILE A 465 -6.84 -6.61 -3.64
C ILE A 465 -6.62 -5.14 -3.26
N ILE A 466 -5.46 -4.83 -2.70
CA ILE A 466 -5.14 -3.52 -2.13
C ILE A 466 -4.04 -2.86 -2.96
N PRO A 467 -4.36 -1.92 -3.85
CA PRO A 467 -3.37 -1.10 -4.53
C PRO A 467 -2.67 -0.18 -3.53
N VAL A 468 -1.33 -0.07 -3.60
CA VAL A 468 -0.56 0.78 -2.69
C VAL A 468 0.43 1.64 -3.46
N TYR A 469 0.36 2.96 -3.26
CA TYR A 469 1.38 3.88 -3.74
C TYR A 469 2.50 4.02 -2.72
N ILE A 470 3.74 3.91 -3.20
CA ILE A 470 4.96 4.24 -2.46
C ILE A 470 5.68 5.34 -3.21
N GLY A 471 5.89 6.47 -2.54
CA GLY A 471 6.59 7.61 -3.09
C GLY A 471 7.72 8.08 -2.20
N TYR A 472 8.70 8.74 -2.80
CA TYR A 472 9.89 9.28 -2.14
C TYR A 472 10.13 10.71 -2.60
N ASP A 473 10.52 11.60 -1.69
CA ASP A 473 11.07 12.88 -2.12
C ASP A 473 12.36 12.67 -2.93
N ARG A 474 13.18 11.69 -2.52
CA ARG A 474 14.37 11.24 -3.25
C ARG A 474 14.58 9.74 -3.11
N VAL A 475 15.03 9.10 -4.17
CA VAL A 475 15.35 7.68 -4.21
C VAL A 475 16.86 7.48 -4.03
N ILE A 476 17.24 6.52 -3.19
CA ILE A 476 18.66 6.23 -2.91
C ILE A 476 19.40 5.79 -4.18
N GLU A 477 18.70 5.08 -5.08
CA GLU A 477 19.26 4.48 -6.29
C GLU A 477 19.29 5.41 -7.52
N GLU A 478 18.96 6.68 -7.39
CA GLU A 478 18.82 7.63 -8.51
C GLU A 478 19.99 7.59 -9.52
N LYS A 479 21.25 7.51 -9.02
CA LYS A 479 22.43 7.46 -9.88
C LYS A 479 22.52 6.19 -10.73
N SER A 480 22.17 5.06 -10.14
CA SER A 480 22.17 3.78 -10.82
C SER A 480 21.07 3.72 -11.91
N TYR A 481 19.91 4.31 -11.63
CA TYR A 481 18.82 4.36 -12.62
C TYR A 481 19.23 5.17 -13.85
N ILE A 482 19.89 6.30 -13.67
CA ILE A 482 20.38 7.10 -14.79
C ILE A 482 21.37 6.30 -15.65
N GLN A 483 22.35 5.62 -15.03
CA GLN A 483 23.29 4.77 -15.76
C GLN A 483 22.59 3.68 -16.59
N GLU A 484 21.57 3.03 -16.02
CA GLU A 484 20.78 2.05 -16.73
C GLU A 484 19.98 2.68 -17.92
N LEU A 485 19.40 3.88 -17.74
CA LEU A 485 18.71 4.62 -18.82
C LEU A 485 19.66 5.06 -19.93
N GLU A 486 20.91 5.31 -19.59
CA GLU A 486 21.99 5.60 -20.54
C GLU A 486 22.55 4.36 -21.26
N GLY A 487 22.05 3.17 -20.90
CA GLY A 487 22.43 1.91 -21.55
C GLY A 487 23.65 1.24 -20.97
N MET A 488 24.12 1.65 -19.82
CA MET A 488 25.17 0.91 -19.12
C MET A 488 24.63 -0.45 -18.64
N PRO A 489 25.46 -1.51 -18.67
CA PRO A 489 25.02 -2.82 -18.22
C PRO A 489 24.66 -2.75 -16.74
N LYS A 490 23.57 -3.46 -16.37
CA LYS A 490 23.14 -3.59 -14.97
C LYS A 490 24.31 -4.10 -14.13
N ARG A 491 24.89 -3.24 -13.32
CA ARG A 491 25.75 -3.69 -12.24
C ARG A 491 24.88 -4.40 -11.23
N GLY A 492 25.26 -5.61 -10.80
CA GLY A 492 24.59 -6.32 -9.72
C GLY A 492 24.68 -5.47 -8.45
N GLU A 493 23.68 -4.61 -8.25
CA GLU A 493 23.56 -3.83 -7.02
C GLU A 493 23.31 -4.80 -5.87
N ARG A 494 24.32 -5.00 -5.06
CA ARG A 494 24.14 -5.68 -3.78
C ARG A 494 23.57 -4.65 -2.81
N THR A 495 22.47 -4.96 -2.17
CA THR A 495 21.86 -4.13 -1.10
C THR A 495 22.90 -3.76 -0.04
N SER A 496 23.95 -4.61 0.12
CA SER A 496 25.11 -4.35 0.97
C SER A 496 25.95 -3.13 0.53
N ASP A 497 25.98 -2.80 -0.76
CA ASP A 497 26.81 -1.72 -1.28
C ASP A 497 26.16 -0.36 -1.00
N VAL A 498 24.82 -0.32 -0.94
CA VAL A 498 24.07 0.86 -0.52
C VAL A 498 24.32 1.15 0.97
N ILE A 499 24.32 0.13 1.82
CA ILE A 499 24.51 0.26 3.28
C ILE A 499 25.97 0.56 3.63
N LYS A 500 26.95 0.01 2.90
CA LYS A 500 28.37 0.24 3.14
C LYS A 500 28.87 1.61 2.72
N ASN A 501 28.13 2.32 1.87
CA ASN A 501 28.56 3.62 1.39
C ASN A 501 28.26 4.73 2.43
N ARG A 502 29.27 5.08 3.26
CA ARG A 502 29.18 6.15 4.27
C ARG A 502 28.62 7.48 3.74
N LYS A 503 28.76 7.76 2.44
CA LYS A 503 28.19 8.96 1.81
C LYS A 503 26.66 8.91 1.72
N VAL A 504 26.05 7.72 1.57
CA VAL A 504 24.60 7.55 1.56
C VAL A 504 24.02 7.82 2.94
N ILE A 505 24.66 7.33 4.01
CA ILE A 505 24.20 7.49 5.41
C ILE A 505 24.24 8.95 5.88
N ARG A 506 25.11 9.78 5.29
CA ARG A 506 25.23 11.22 5.65
C ARG A 506 24.26 12.13 4.91
N LYS A 507 23.60 11.64 3.86
CA LYS A 507 22.60 12.40 3.10
C LYS A 507 21.21 12.18 3.67
N ARG A 508 20.40 13.24 3.66
CA ARG A 508 18.96 13.17 3.90
C ARG A 508 18.22 13.02 2.57
N TYR A 509 17.25 12.12 2.53
CA TYR A 509 16.50 11.80 1.31
C TYR A 509 15.04 12.31 1.34
N GLY A 510 14.71 13.15 2.34
CA GLY A 510 13.35 13.68 2.50
C GLY A 510 12.37 12.64 3.04
N GLN A 511 11.11 12.85 2.78
CA GLN A 511 10.04 12.02 3.30
C GLN A 511 9.70 10.84 2.38
N VAL A 512 9.09 9.82 2.96
CA VAL A 512 8.51 8.68 2.25
C VAL A 512 7.00 8.72 2.43
N TYR A 513 6.27 8.45 1.37
CA TYR A 513 4.80 8.50 1.33
C TYR A 513 4.24 7.12 1.04
N VAL A 514 3.23 6.71 1.80
CA VAL A 514 2.47 5.48 1.59
C VAL A 514 1.00 5.82 1.55
N ASN A 515 0.39 5.74 0.37
CA ASN A 515 -1.04 5.95 0.18
C ASN A 515 -1.71 4.67 -0.30
N ILE A 516 -2.91 4.46 0.19
CA ILE A 516 -3.72 3.29 -0.16
C ILE A 516 -4.70 3.68 -1.26
N GLY A 517 -4.66 2.95 -2.37
CA GLY A 517 -5.65 3.08 -3.43
C GLY A 517 -6.98 2.44 -3.05
N GLU A 518 -7.98 2.68 -3.87
CA GLU A 518 -9.30 2.07 -3.66
C GLU A 518 -9.19 0.54 -3.70
N PRO A 519 -9.61 -0.17 -2.62
CA PRO A 519 -9.56 -1.62 -2.57
C PRO A 519 -10.49 -2.24 -3.61
N ILE A 520 -10.00 -3.24 -4.33
CA ILE A 520 -10.80 -4.04 -5.25
C ILE A 520 -11.27 -5.29 -4.51
N ILE A 521 -12.54 -5.32 -4.13
CA ILE A 521 -13.17 -6.50 -3.55
C ILE A 521 -13.59 -7.38 -4.71
N PHE A 522 -12.91 -8.53 -4.88
CA PHE A 522 -13.00 -9.32 -6.11
C PHE A 522 -14.41 -9.81 -6.43
N LYS A 523 -15.14 -10.25 -5.42
CA LYS A 523 -16.54 -10.67 -5.59
C LYS A 523 -17.42 -9.53 -6.10
N ASP A 524 -17.36 -8.36 -5.46
CA ASP A 524 -18.13 -7.17 -5.84
C ASP A 524 -17.75 -6.69 -7.26
N TYR A 525 -16.46 -6.81 -7.59
CA TYR A 525 -15.95 -6.48 -8.92
C TYR A 525 -16.60 -7.35 -10.00
N MET A 526 -16.70 -8.66 -9.76
CA MET A 526 -17.34 -9.63 -10.67
C MET A 526 -18.84 -9.40 -10.78
N GLU A 527 -19.52 -9.23 -9.64
CA GLU A 527 -20.97 -9.01 -9.58
C GLU A 527 -21.40 -7.73 -10.30
N LYS A 528 -20.70 -6.61 -10.08
CA LYS A 528 -20.98 -5.32 -10.76
C LYS A 528 -20.88 -5.40 -12.29
N ARG A 529 -20.09 -6.34 -12.81
CA ARG A 529 -19.89 -6.55 -14.26
C ARG A 529 -20.67 -7.72 -14.82
N GLY A 530 -21.46 -8.41 -14.00
CA GLY A 530 -22.24 -9.60 -14.41
C GLY A 530 -21.34 -10.76 -14.86
N LEU A 531 -20.11 -10.87 -14.31
CA LEU A 531 -19.13 -11.86 -14.71
C LEU A 531 -19.16 -13.07 -13.77
N VAL A 532 -19.09 -14.28 -14.37
CA VAL A 532 -19.01 -15.54 -13.62
C VAL A 532 -17.74 -16.27 -14.02
N LEU A 533 -16.78 -16.36 -13.10
CA LEU A 533 -15.43 -16.87 -13.38
C LEU A 533 -15.43 -18.32 -13.90
N ASP A 534 -16.33 -19.16 -13.35
CA ASP A 534 -16.45 -20.58 -13.74
C ASP A 534 -17.03 -20.77 -15.15
N ALA A 535 -17.78 -19.80 -15.67
CA ALA A 535 -18.35 -19.83 -17.00
C ALA A 535 -17.39 -19.30 -18.10
N MET A 536 -16.26 -18.69 -17.70
CA MET A 536 -15.31 -18.07 -18.63
C MET A 536 -14.36 -19.09 -19.25
N GLU A 537 -14.06 -18.92 -20.54
CA GLU A 537 -12.96 -19.60 -21.21
C GLU A 537 -11.58 -19.05 -20.75
N ASP A 538 -10.51 -19.82 -20.96
CA ASP A 538 -9.15 -19.43 -20.58
C ASP A 538 -8.73 -18.07 -21.17
N ARG A 539 -9.11 -17.80 -22.40
CA ARG A 539 -8.81 -16.52 -23.08
C ARG A 539 -9.52 -15.35 -22.40
N GLU A 540 -10.76 -15.53 -22.01
CA GLU A 540 -11.56 -14.52 -21.32
C GLU A 540 -11.03 -14.28 -19.92
N ARG A 541 -10.66 -15.33 -19.17
CA ARG A 541 -9.99 -15.22 -17.88
C ARG A 541 -8.68 -14.44 -17.97
N GLN A 542 -7.85 -14.70 -18.98
CA GLN A 542 -6.60 -13.95 -19.19
C GLN A 542 -6.87 -12.47 -19.51
N ALA A 543 -7.88 -12.17 -20.30
CA ALA A 543 -8.30 -10.79 -20.57
C ALA A 543 -8.78 -10.08 -19.30
N LEU A 544 -9.57 -10.77 -18.47
CA LEU A 544 -10.02 -10.27 -17.18
C LEU A 544 -8.84 -9.97 -16.23
N TYR A 545 -7.90 -10.91 -16.09
CA TYR A 545 -6.73 -10.72 -15.21
C TYR A 545 -5.85 -9.56 -15.68
N ARG A 546 -5.71 -9.40 -16.99
CA ARG A 546 -5.03 -8.25 -17.58
C ARG A 546 -5.77 -6.95 -17.22
N LYS A 547 -7.09 -6.90 -17.41
CA LYS A 547 -7.92 -5.72 -17.09
C LYS A 547 -7.77 -5.33 -15.61
N ILE A 548 -7.90 -6.28 -14.69
CA ILE A 548 -7.72 -6.03 -13.25
C ILE A 548 -6.32 -5.49 -12.95
N SER A 549 -5.27 -6.02 -13.62
CA SER A 549 -3.90 -5.53 -13.41
C SER A 549 -3.72 -4.06 -13.84
N TYR A 550 -4.42 -3.63 -14.89
CA TYR A 550 -4.42 -2.23 -15.31
C TYR A 550 -5.21 -1.34 -14.34
N GLU A 551 -6.35 -1.81 -13.83
CA GLU A 551 -7.13 -1.08 -12.83
C GLU A 551 -6.37 -0.91 -11.51
N ILE A 552 -5.61 -1.94 -11.06
CA ILE A 552 -4.69 -1.83 -9.92
C ILE A 552 -3.67 -0.71 -10.16
N ALA A 553 -3.01 -0.72 -11.32
CA ALA A 553 -2.00 0.26 -11.65
C ALA A 553 -2.57 1.68 -11.79
N LEU A 554 -3.78 1.81 -12.33
CA LEU A 554 -4.52 3.07 -12.42
C LEU A 554 -4.89 3.59 -11.02
N SER A 555 -5.37 2.71 -10.13
CA SER A 555 -5.68 3.06 -8.73
C SER A 555 -4.44 3.55 -7.99
N ILE A 556 -3.26 2.93 -8.19
CA ILE A 556 -1.99 3.40 -7.64
C ILE A 556 -1.64 4.81 -8.16
N ASN A 557 -1.80 5.06 -9.46
CA ASN A 557 -1.56 6.37 -10.06
C ASN A 557 -2.47 7.46 -9.46
N ARG A 558 -3.77 7.17 -9.26
CA ARG A 558 -4.74 8.13 -8.71
C ARG A 558 -4.41 8.62 -7.30
N VAL A 559 -3.70 7.81 -6.50
CA VAL A 559 -3.31 8.15 -5.12
C VAL A 559 -1.84 8.54 -5.00
N SER A 560 -1.15 8.75 -6.12
CA SER A 560 0.25 9.19 -6.10
C SER A 560 0.37 10.62 -5.56
N VAL A 561 1.47 10.92 -4.87
CA VAL A 561 1.67 12.19 -4.16
C VAL A 561 2.50 13.13 -5.00
N VAL A 562 2.01 14.36 -5.18
CA VAL A 562 2.79 15.45 -5.76
C VAL A 562 3.81 15.94 -4.74
N THR A 563 5.09 15.60 -4.94
CA THR A 563 6.17 16.10 -4.11
C THR A 563 6.72 17.42 -4.63
N PRO A 564 7.35 18.26 -3.77
CA PRO A 564 7.98 19.50 -4.21
C PRO A 564 9.03 19.26 -5.31
N SER A 565 9.85 18.22 -5.17
CA SER A 565 10.86 17.88 -6.18
C SER A 565 10.26 17.50 -7.53
N ALA A 566 9.12 16.77 -7.53
CA ALA A 566 8.44 16.39 -8.77
C ALA A 566 7.85 17.60 -9.50
N LEU A 567 7.23 18.52 -8.76
CA LEU A 567 6.65 19.74 -9.33
C LEU A 567 7.72 20.67 -9.88
N VAL A 568 8.80 20.90 -9.12
CA VAL A 568 9.97 21.69 -9.53
C VAL A 568 10.60 21.09 -10.80
N ALA A 569 10.77 19.77 -10.85
CA ALA A 569 11.30 19.06 -12.01
C ALA A 569 10.41 19.21 -13.25
N ALA A 570 9.09 19.08 -13.07
CA ALA A 570 8.14 19.26 -14.15
C ALA A 570 8.25 20.66 -14.77
N ALA A 571 8.31 21.70 -13.94
CA ALA A 571 8.42 23.08 -14.42
C ALA A 571 9.73 23.34 -15.18
N PHE A 572 10.86 22.71 -14.79
CA PHE A 572 12.11 22.85 -15.50
C PHE A 572 12.14 22.15 -16.87
N LEU A 573 11.46 21.01 -17.02
CA LEU A 573 11.54 20.19 -18.23
C LEU A 573 10.51 20.53 -19.32
N THR A 574 9.71 21.56 -19.14
CA THR A 574 8.79 22.04 -20.18
C THR A 574 9.53 22.68 -21.36
N GLN A 575 10.72 23.22 -21.11
CA GLN A 575 11.50 23.98 -22.09
C GLN A 575 12.69 23.20 -22.62
N ASP A 576 13.04 23.45 -23.86
CA ASP A 576 14.23 22.89 -24.52
C ASP A 576 15.51 23.69 -24.20
N ARG A 577 15.37 24.95 -23.76
CA ARG A 577 16.49 25.83 -23.47
C ARG A 577 17.29 25.37 -22.24
N ARG A 578 18.60 25.59 -22.27
CA ARG A 578 19.46 25.31 -21.12
C ARG A 578 19.28 26.34 -20.02
N GLU A 579 18.97 27.56 -20.36
CA GLU A 579 18.82 28.73 -19.47
C GLU A 579 17.35 29.07 -19.32
N ILE A 580 16.90 29.19 -18.10
CA ILE A 580 15.52 29.45 -17.73
C ILE A 580 15.48 30.59 -16.71
N ARG A 581 14.74 31.64 -17.01
CA ARG A 581 14.53 32.76 -16.09
C ARG A 581 13.63 32.33 -14.95
N HIS A 582 13.92 32.83 -13.75
CA HIS A 582 13.18 32.50 -12.54
C HIS A 582 11.68 32.84 -12.65
N ASP A 583 11.34 34.01 -13.17
CA ASP A 583 9.95 34.45 -13.34
C ASP A 583 9.15 33.51 -14.25
N ARG A 584 9.73 33.11 -15.38
CA ARG A 584 9.10 32.17 -16.31
C ARG A 584 8.95 30.78 -15.71
N TRP A 585 10.02 30.27 -15.05
CA TRP A 585 9.94 29.00 -14.35
C TRP A 585 8.86 28.99 -13.25
N LYS A 586 8.78 30.09 -12.49
CA LYS A 586 7.77 30.23 -11.43
C LYS A 586 6.35 30.27 -12.00
N ALA A 587 6.13 30.99 -13.09
CA ALA A 587 4.83 31.04 -13.77
C ALA A 587 4.36 29.66 -14.21
N VAL A 588 5.24 28.86 -14.82
CA VAL A 588 4.95 27.45 -15.19
C VAL A 588 4.63 26.61 -13.95
N LEU A 589 5.43 26.72 -12.90
CA LEU A 589 5.23 25.98 -11.64
C LEU A 589 3.87 26.29 -11.03
N ASP A 590 3.48 27.58 -10.96
CA ASP A 590 2.20 28.02 -10.43
C ASP A 590 1.04 27.55 -11.30
N THR A 591 1.19 27.53 -12.62
CA THR A 591 0.23 26.94 -13.57
C THR A 591 -0.01 25.47 -13.27
N PHE A 592 1.05 24.69 -13.13
CA PHE A 592 0.95 23.26 -12.81
C PHE A 592 0.34 23.01 -11.43
N ARG A 593 0.76 23.77 -10.43
CA ARG A 593 0.19 23.68 -9.07
C ARG A 593 -1.32 23.95 -9.09
N THR A 594 -1.74 24.98 -9.80
CA THR A 594 -3.15 25.37 -9.92
C THR A 594 -3.97 24.29 -10.62
N TYR A 595 -3.44 23.71 -11.72
CA TYR A 595 -4.08 22.61 -12.43
C TYR A 595 -4.25 21.38 -11.52
N LEU A 596 -3.16 20.92 -10.89
CA LEU A 596 -3.20 19.75 -10.01
C LEU A 596 -4.16 19.95 -8.81
N ALA A 597 -4.19 21.15 -8.25
CA ALA A 597 -5.14 21.48 -7.18
C ALA A 597 -6.60 21.43 -7.66
N SER A 598 -6.89 21.89 -8.89
CA SER A 598 -8.24 21.82 -9.49
C SER A 598 -8.70 20.36 -9.68
N ARG A 599 -7.77 19.44 -9.92
CA ARG A 599 -8.02 18.01 -10.07
C ARG A 599 -8.03 17.25 -8.72
N ARG A 600 -7.90 17.96 -7.59
CA ARG A 600 -7.87 17.40 -6.23
C ARG A 600 -6.81 16.30 -6.03
N VAL A 601 -5.68 16.44 -6.73
CA VAL A 601 -4.56 15.50 -6.64
C VAL A 601 -3.93 15.58 -5.25
N PRO A 602 -3.49 14.45 -4.65
CA PRO A 602 -2.82 14.47 -3.35
C PRO A 602 -1.47 15.21 -3.40
N PHE A 603 -1.31 16.24 -2.59
CA PHE A 603 -0.04 16.92 -2.39
C PHE A 603 0.68 16.40 -1.14
N ALA A 604 2.02 16.44 -1.15
CA ALA A 604 2.82 16.16 0.03
C ALA A 604 2.45 17.12 1.19
N ALA A 605 2.50 16.62 2.42
CA ALA A 605 2.16 17.42 3.61
C ALA A 605 3.01 18.70 3.74
N THR A 606 4.22 18.70 3.17
CA THR A 606 5.10 19.88 3.10
C THR A 606 4.50 21.07 2.34
N PHE A 607 3.53 20.84 1.46
CA PHE A 607 2.82 21.92 0.73
C PHE A 607 1.85 22.75 1.59
N GLN A 608 1.71 22.44 2.89
CA GLN A 608 1.04 23.36 3.82
C GLN A 608 1.73 24.73 3.84
N GLU A 609 3.07 24.76 3.62
CA GLU A 609 3.90 25.94 3.40
C GLU A 609 4.49 25.86 1.97
N ALA A 610 3.66 26.09 0.95
CA ALA A 610 3.99 25.78 -0.46
C ALA A 610 5.28 26.46 -0.94
N ASP A 611 5.46 27.76 -0.65
CA ASP A 611 6.64 28.51 -1.11
C ASP A 611 7.92 28.00 -0.43
N LYS A 612 7.85 27.63 0.83
CA LYS A 612 8.97 27.04 1.58
C LYS A 612 9.33 25.65 1.07
N ALA A 613 8.32 24.84 0.76
CA ALA A 613 8.50 23.51 0.19
C ALA A 613 9.17 23.56 -1.19
N VAL A 614 8.71 24.46 -2.04
CA VAL A 614 9.27 24.69 -3.38
C VAL A 614 10.69 25.22 -3.28
N SER A 615 10.94 26.22 -2.42
CA SER A 615 12.30 26.74 -2.19
C SER A 615 13.24 25.67 -1.67
N GLY A 616 12.78 24.84 -0.72
CA GLY A 616 13.58 23.72 -0.21
C GLY A 616 13.95 22.68 -1.28
N ALA A 617 13.01 22.37 -2.20
CA ALA A 617 13.31 21.49 -3.34
C ALA A 617 14.28 22.13 -4.33
N LEU A 618 14.13 23.43 -4.59
CA LEU A 618 15.04 24.19 -5.45
C LEU A 618 16.48 24.22 -4.86
N ASP A 619 16.60 24.45 -3.55
CA ASP A 619 17.89 24.40 -2.83
C ASP A 619 18.55 23.02 -2.92
N ILE A 620 17.76 21.95 -2.88
CA ILE A 620 18.28 20.58 -3.09
C ILE A 620 18.83 20.44 -4.50
N PHE A 621 18.11 20.92 -5.52
CA PHE A 621 18.53 20.84 -6.93
C PHE A 621 19.83 21.62 -7.16
N LEU A 622 19.96 22.79 -6.55
CA LEU A 622 21.18 23.60 -6.59
C LEU A 622 22.35 22.91 -5.88
N ARG A 623 22.15 22.47 -4.64
CA ARG A 623 23.20 21.81 -3.83
C ARG A 623 23.71 20.52 -4.45
N GLU A 624 22.84 19.74 -5.10
CA GLU A 624 23.22 18.51 -5.80
C GLU A 624 23.66 18.75 -7.24
N GLN A 625 23.80 20.01 -7.63
CA GLN A 625 24.21 20.42 -8.98
C GLN A 625 23.35 19.83 -10.10
N MET A 626 22.06 19.64 -9.83
CA MET A 626 21.08 19.28 -10.86
C MET A 626 20.77 20.45 -11.76
N ILE A 627 20.78 21.65 -11.16
CA ILE A 627 20.71 22.96 -11.82
C ILE A 627 21.84 23.85 -11.25
N THR A 628 22.23 24.87 -11.97
CA THR A 628 23.16 25.90 -11.52
C THR A 628 22.54 27.28 -11.72
N VAL A 629 22.99 28.24 -10.93
CA VAL A 629 22.64 29.67 -11.09
C VAL A 629 23.81 30.37 -11.72
N ASP A 630 23.58 31.16 -12.74
CA ASP A 630 24.62 32.00 -13.34
C ASP A 630 24.77 33.29 -12.49
N ASP A 631 25.90 33.43 -11.79
CA ASP A 631 26.20 34.59 -10.94
C ASP A 631 26.45 35.89 -11.74
N ALA A 632 26.52 35.79 -13.08
CA ALA A 632 26.73 36.96 -13.96
C ALA A 632 25.60 38.01 -13.88
N GLY A 633 24.47 37.68 -13.30
CA GLY A 633 23.28 38.56 -13.11
C GLY A 633 23.24 39.31 -11.77
N ARG A 634 24.20 39.11 -10.86
CA ARG A 634 24.30 39.94 -9.65
C ARG A 634 24.94 41.27 -9.98
N ALA A 635 24.17 42.14 -10.65
CA ALA A 635 24.53 43.55 -10.70
C ALA A 635 24.59 44.11 -9.27
N PRO A 636 25.54 45.03 -8.96
CA PRO A 636 25.67 45.66 -7.65
C PRO A 636 24.41 46.39 -7.15
N SER A 637 23.41 46.58 -8.02
CA SER A 637 22.13 47.26 -7.76
C SER A 637 20.97 46.37 -7.25
N GLY A 638 21.16 45.06 -6.99
CA GLY A 638 20.14 44.20 -6.40
C GLY A 638 18.94 43.82 -7.33
N GLN A 639 18.94 44.24 -8.59
CA GLN A 639 17.89 43.98 -9.58
C GLN A 639 18.29 42.93 -10.65
N GLY A 640 19.29 42.10 -10.38
CA GLY A 640 19.71 41.05 -11.31
C GLY A 640 18.64 39.94 -11.43
N GLU A 641 18.31 39.63 -12.68
CA GLU A 641 17.36 38.57 -13.01
C GLU A 641 18.05 37.19 -12.78
N THR A 642 17.46 36.37 -11.90
CA THR A 642 18.02 35.03 -11.62
C THR A 642 17.78 34.11 -12.80
N ILE A 643 18.84 33.55 -13.38
CA ILE A 643 18.81 32.59 -14.48
C ILE A 643 19.31 31.25 -13.98
N TYR A 644 18.51 30.21 -14.17
CA TYR A 644 18.90 28.82 -13.90
C TYR A 644 19.43 28.16 -15.14
N THR A 645 20.56 27.48 -15.00
CA THR A 645 21.13 26.65 -16.08
C THR A 645 20.92 25.18 -15.76
N LEU A 646 20.34 24.45 -16.72
CA LEU A 646 20.07 23.01 -16.62
C LEU A 646 21.08 22.22 -17.48
N PRO A 647 22.10 21.57 -16.86
CA PRO A 647 23.07 20.77 -17.61
C PRO A 647 22.39 19.59 -18.33
N GLY A 648 22.81 19.34 -19.60
CA GLY A 648 22.19 18.31 -20.43
C GLY A 648 22.19 16.92 -19.78
N GLU A 649 23.31 16.49 -19.20
CA GLU A 649 23.43 15.19 -18.51
C GLU A 649 22.58 15.06 -17.24
N LYS A 650 22.10 16.16 -16.68
CA LYS A 650 21.23 16.15 -15.50
C LYS A 650 19.75 16.04 -15.85
N ARG A 651 19.39 16.33 -17.11
CA ARG A 651 18.00 16.30 -17.58
C ARG A 651 17.33 14.93 -17.36
N LEU A 652 18.05 13.81 -17.58
CA LEU A 652 17.54 12.46 -17.30
C LEU A 652 17.21 12.24 -15.81
N LEU A 653 18.02 12.81 -14.90
CA LEU A 653 17.77 12.71 -13.46
C LEU A 653 16.52 13.52 -13.06
N ILE A 654 16.40 14.72 -13.59
CA ILE A 654 15.25 15.59 -13.33
C ILE A 654 13.98 14.98 -13.97
N ASP A 655 14.11 14.34 -15.15
CA ASP A 655 13.02 13.61 -15.81
C ASP A 655 12.42 12.50 -14.95
N TYR A 656 13.24 11.81 -14.15
CA TYR A 656 12.76 10.82 -13.18
C TYR A 656 11.73 11.41 -12.21
N TYR A 657 12.01 12.60 -11.65
CA TYR A 657 11.10 13.26 -10.71
C TYR A 657 9.85 13.80 -11.42
N LYS A 658 9.98 14.42 -12.59
CA LYS A 658 8.84 14.85 -13.42
C LYS A 658 7.88 13.68 -13.69
N ASN A 659 8.45 12.53 -14.03
CA ASN A 659 7.70 11.34 -14.40
C ASN A 659 6.91 10.71 -13.25
N MET A 660 7.23 11.03 -11.99
CA MET A 660 6.45 10.58 -10.84
C MET A 660 5.02 11.12 -10.86
N ILE A 661 4.78 12.28 -11.50
CA ILE A 661 3.50 12.97 -11.55
C ILE A 661 2.96 13.23 -12.96
N ILE A 662 3.70 12.82 -14.00
CA ILE A 662 3.35 13.13 -15.40
C ILE A 662 1.97 12.61 -15.81
N HIS A 663 1.54 11.48 -15.24
CA HIS A 663 0.24 10.88 -15.55
C HIS A 663 -0.96 11.79 -15.23
N TYR A 664 -0.81 12.74 -14.32
CA TYR A 664 -1.84 13.72 -14.01
C TYR A 664 -2.01 14.78 -15.11
N PHE A 665 -0.98 15.01 -15.90
CA PHE A 665 -0.96 16.03 -16.95
C PHE A 665 -1.31 15.50 -18.33
N LEU A 666 -1.38 14.17 -18.54
CA LEU A 666 -1.50 13.58 -19.87
C LEU A 666 -2.69 14.11 -20.68
N PRO A 667 -3.93 14.19 -20.13
CA PRO A 667 -5.07 14.67 -20.92
C PRO A 667 -4.84 16.08 -21.43
N LEU A 668 -4.44 16.99 -20.55
CA LEU A 668 -4.21 18.38 -20.90
C LEU A 668 -2.96 18.56 -21.79
N SER A 669 -1.92 17.75 -21.60
CA SER A 669 -0.73 17.77 -22.45
C SER A 669 -1.04 17.30 -23.89
N PHE A 670 -1.86 16.26 -24.07
CA PHE A 670 -2.25 15.80 -25.41
C PHE A 670 -3.16 16.79 -26.11
N LEU A 671 -4.11 17.36 -25.39
CA LEU A 671 -4.95 18.46 -25.87
C LEU A 671 -4.08 19.65 -26.32
N SER A 672 -3.14 20.08 -25.48
CA SER A 672 -2.23 21.19 -25.78
C SER A 672 -1.37 20.95 -27.02
N LEU A 673 -0.83 19.71 -27.16
CA LEU A 673 -0.09 19.31 -28.37
C LEU A 673 -0.96 19.37 -29.62
N SER A 674 -2.20 18.89 -29.55
CA SER A 674 -3.13 18.94 -30.68
C SER A 674 -3.40 20.36 -31.09
N VAL A 675 -3.74 21.23 -30.15
CA VAL A 675 -4.07 22.64 -30.42
C VAL A 675 -2.86 23.39 -30.99
N LEU A 676 -1.68 23.28 -30.37
CA LEU A 676 -0.48 24.02 -30.78
C LEU A 676 0.15 23.50 -32.10
N SER A 677 -0.06 22.23 -32.44
CA SER A 677 0.52 21.63 -33.66
C SER A 677 -0.14 22.13 -34.96
N ARG A 678 -1.24 22.83 -34.85
CA ARG A 678 -2.00 23.39 -35.98
C ARG A 678 -2.00 24.91 -35.84
N LYS A 679 -1.49 25.58 -36.84
CA LYS A 679 -1.38 27.05 -36.89
C LYS A 679 -2.71 27.68 -37.39
N GLU A 680 -3.84 27.19 -36.90
CA GLU A 680 -5.17 27.64 -37.26
C GLU A 680 -5.75 28.43 -36.09
N ASP A 681 -6.39 29.57 -36.39
CA ASP A 681 -6.99 30.44 -35.35
C ASP A 681 -8.11 29.72 -34.59
N SER A 682 -8.81 28.79 -35.22
CA SER A 682 -9.94 28.07 -34.65
C SER A 682 -9.95 26.62 -35.13
N LEU A 683 -9.98 25.67 -34.18
CA LEU A 683 -9.89 24.24 -34.44
C LEU A 683 -11.21 23.52 -34.11
N PRO A 684 -11.76 22.71 -35.04
CA PRO A 684 -12.90 21.84 -34.75
C PRO A 684 -12.57 20.79 -33.69
N LEU A 685 -13.49 20.52 -32.73
CA LEU A 685 -13.33 19.52 -31.68
C LEU A 685 -12.99 18.12 -32.23
N GLY A 686 -13.62 17.74 -33.37
CA GLY A 686 -13.35 16.44 -34.00
C GLY A 686 -11.90 16.24 -34.40
N VAL A 687 -11.22 17.32 -34.84
CA VAL A 687 -9.80 17.29 -35.21
C VAL A 687 -8.92 17.11 -33.97
N ILE A 688 -9.28 17.78 -32.88
CA ILE A 688 -8.58 17.66 -31.59
C ILE A 688 -8.74 16.25 -31.05
N LEU A 689 -9.95 15.68 -31.13
CA LEU A 689 -10.24 14.30 -30.70
C LEU A 689 -9.43 13.27 -31.50
N GLU A 690 -9.33 13.44 -32.83
CA GLU A 690 -8.51 12.54 -33.66
C GLU A 690 -7.03 12.56 -33.26
N ASP A 691 -6.46 13.74 -33.01
CA ASP A 691 -5.08 13.87 -32.55
C ASP A 691 -4.87 13.31 -31.12
N TYR A 692 -5.83 13.52 -30.25
CA TYR A 692 -5.81 13.00 -28.88
C TYR A 692 -5.79 11.47 -28.86
N VAL A 693 -6.72 10.84 -29.58
CA VAL A 693 -6.79 9.38 -29.72
C VAL A 693 -5.49 8.82 -30.33
N PHE A 694 -4.91 9.51 -31.31
CA PHE A 694 -3.62 9.12 -31.88
C PHE A 694 -2.50 9.18 -30.82
N LEU A 695 -2.38 10.24 -30.04
CA LEU A 695 -1.36 10.39 -29.00
C LEU A 695 -1.53 9.34 -27.90
N LYS A 696 -2.76 9.07 -27.49
CA LYS A 696 -3.10 8.01 -26.53
C LYS A 696 -2.66 6.63 -27.04
N LYS A 697 -2.94 6.33 -28.32
CA LYS A 697 -2.49 5.10 -28.98
C LYS A 697 -0.97 5.05 -29.13
N LEU A 698 -0.31 6.16 -29.48
CA LEU A 698 1.14 6.27 -29.64
C LEU A 698 1.85 5.91 -28.33
N PHE A 699 1.37 6.42 -27.21
CA PHE A 699 2.00 6.26 -25.90
C PHE A 699 1.40 5.15 -25.02
N ARG A 700 0.63 4.22 -25.61
CA ARG A 700 0.00 3.12 -24.85
C ARG A 700 0.97 2.17 -24.15
N HIS A 701 2.25 2.18 -24.55
CA HIS A 701 3.32 1.41 -23.89
C HIS A 701 4.14 2.23 -22.87
N GLU A 702 3.83 3.52 -22.74
CA GLU A 702 4.50 4.43 -21.81
C GLU A 702 3.65 4.75 -20.60
N PHE A 703 2.33 4.87 -20.78
CA PHE A 703 1.41 5.32 -19.76
C PHE A 703 0.22 4.39 -19.62
N ILE A 704 -0.37 4.40 -18.43
CA ILE A 704 -1.57 3.65 -18.11
C ILE A 704 -2.75 4.59 -18.24
N PHE A 705 -3.65 4.28 -19.15
CA PHE A 705 -4.86 5.06 -19.41
C PHE A 705 -6.08 4.38 -18.81
N ASP A 706 -7.09 5.16 -18.46
CA ASP A 706 -8.40 4.68 -18.06
C ASP A 706 -9.20 4.30 -19.32
N GLU A 707 -9.29 3.00 -19.59
CA GLU A 707 -10.02 2.48 -20.77
C GLU A 707 -11.55 2.58 -20.63
N GLU A 708 -12.07 2.82 -19.41
CA GLU A 708 -13.50 2.99 -19.15
C GLU A 708 -13.97 4.44 -19.37
N LYS A 709 -13.04 5.39 -19.37
CA LYS A 709 -13.33 6.80 -19.59
C LYS A 709 -13.42 7.12 -21.09
N ASN A 710 -14.49 7.83 -21.50
CA ASN A 710 -14.67 8.27 -22.87
C ASN A 710 -13.66 9.39 -23.20
N ASP A 711 -12.96 9.27 -24.33
CA ASP A 711 -11.94 10.22 -24.76
C ASP A 711 -12.51 11.61 -25.01
N GLU A 712 -13.72 11.71 -25.55
CA GLU A 712 -14.38 13.00 -25.78
C GLU A 712 -14.76 13.71 -24.47
N ASP A 713 -15.29 12.96 -23.50
CA ASP A 713 -15.61 13.51 -22.17
C ASP A 713 -14.34 13.99 -21.46
N GLU A 714 -13.24 13.22 -21.57
CA GLU A 714 -11.95 13.59 -20.99
C GLU A 714 -11.40 14.89 -21.57
N ILE A 715 -11.50 15.07 -22.92
CA ILE A 715 -11.10 16.30 -23.60
C ILE A 715 -12.01 17.47 -23.19
N ARG A 716 -13.32 17.26 -23.10
CA ARG A 716 -14.28 18.31 -22.70
C ARG A 716 -13.98 18.85 -21.31
N GLU A 717 -13.68 17.99 -20.35
CA GLU A 717 -13.27 18.41 -19.02
C GLU A 717 -12.03 19.32 -19.05
N GLU A 718 -11.05 19.04 -19.92
CA GLU A 718 -9.84 19.85 -20.07
C GLU A 718 -10.12 21.16 -20.82
N LEU A 719 -10.99 21.14 -21.82
CA LEU A 719 -11.41 22.37 -22.53
C LEU A 719 -12.17 23.33 -21.63
N VAL A 720 -13.09 22.82 -20.82
CA VAL A 720 -13.79 23.63 -19.82
C VAL A 720 -12.80 24.25 -18.83
N TYR A 721 -11.85 23.48 -18.32
CA TYR A 721 -10.80 24.01 -17.43
C TYR A 721 -10.01 25.16 -18.07
N LEU A 722 -9.59 25.01 -19.34
CA LEU A 722 -8.84 26.05 -20.05
C LEU A 722 -9.70 27.29 -20.35
N ALA A 723 -10.97 27.10 -20.67
CA ALA A 723 -11.90 28.19 -20.93
C ALA A 723 -12.21 29.02 -19.67
N ASP A 724 -12.45 28.34 -18.54
CA ASP A 724 -12.64 28.99 -17.22
C ASP A 724 -11.43 29.82 -16.78
N ARG A 725 -10.22 29.47 -17.26
CA ARG A 725 -8.99 30.24 -17.03
C ARG A 725 -8.73 31.31 -18.06
N GLY A 726 -9.58 31.42 -19.08
CA GLY A 726 -9.44 32.38 -20.15
C GLY A 726 -8.27 32.09 -21.11
N HIS A 727 -7.79 30.86 -21.19
CA HIS A 727 -6.72 30.44 -22.09
C HIS A 727 -7.22 30.15 -23.49
N ILE A 728 -8.50 29.73 -23.60
CA ILE A 728 -9.16 29.44 -24.87
C ILE A 728 -10.58 29.96 -24.87
N ASP A 729 -11.16 30.13 -26.05
CA ASP A 729 -12.57 30.25 -26.28
C ASP A 729 -13.16 28.91 -26.65
N PHE A 730 -14.02 28.37 -25.80
CA PHE A 730 -14.78 27.15 -25.99
C PHE A 730 -16.10 27.23 -25.24
N GLU A 731 -17.22 26.99 -25.95
CA GLU A 731 -18.54 26.90 -25.34
C GLU A 731 -19.08 25.48 -25.52
N ASP A 732 -19.22 24.76 -24.42
CA ASP A 732 -19.75 23.40 -24.44
C ASP A 732 -21.24 23.43 -24.85
N GLY A 733 -21.65 22.49 -25.71
CA GLY A 733 -23.03 22.38 -26.21
C GLY A 733 -23.40 23.31 -27.37
N LYS A 734 -22.53 24.22 -27.82
CA LYS A 734 -22.75 25.05 -29.01
C LYS A 734 -22.18 24.39 -30.28
N ALA A 735 -22.94 24.40 -31.36
CA ALA A 735 -22.45 23.93 -32.68
C ALA A 735 -22.25 25.14 -33.62
N PRO A 736 -21.14 25.17 -34.41
CA PRO A 736 -20.03 24.22 -34.44
C PRO A 736 -19.11 24.32 -33.20
N GLN A 737 -18.67 23.17 -32.66
CA GLN A 737 -17.76 23.15 -31.52
C GLN A 737 -16.33 23.40 -32.00
N THR A 738 -15.86 24.61 -31.75
CA THR A 738 -14.50 25.02 -32.11
C THR A 738 -13.74 25.54 -30.90
N VAL A 739 -12.43 25.40 -30.94
CA VAL A 739 -11.50 25.88 -29.90
C VAL A 739 -10.62 26.95 -30.50
N THR A 740 -10.58 28.12 -29.88
CA THR A 740 -9.75 29.28 -30.27
C THR A 740 -8.82 29.64 -29.13
N VAL A 741 -7.52 29.77 -29.38
CA VAL A 741 -6.52 30.11 -28.36
C VAL A 741 -6.58 31.64 -28.11
N ARG A 742 -6.67 32.06 -26.86
CA ARG A 742 -6.55 33.47 -26.45
C ARG A 742 -5.08 33.86 -26.24
N GLY A 743 -4.72 35.13 -26.36
CA GLY A 743 -3.34 35.62 -26.37
C GLY A 743 -2.41 35.08 -25.26
N ASN A 744 -2.94 34.92 -24.02
CA ASN A 744 -2.15 34.34 -22.90
C ASN A 744 -2.24 32.83 -22.84
N GLY A 745 -3.10 32.18 -23.61
CA GLY A 745 -3.32 30.74 -23.61
C GLY A 745 -2.18 29.94 -24.19
N GLU A 746 -1.50 30.49 -25.21
CA GLU A 746 -0.40 29.83 -25.89
C GLU A 746 0.74 29.43 -24.93
N GLU A 747 1.12 30.33 -24.00
CA GLU A 747 2.18 30.03 -23.01
C GLU A 747 1.77 28.92 -22.03
N ALA A 748 0.51 28.91 -21.59
CA ALA A 748 -0.01 27.88 -20.72
C ALA A 748 -0.07 26.51 -21.43
N LEU A 749 -0.60 26.49 -22.67
CA LEU A 749 -0.64 25.30 -23.51
C LEU A 749 0.78 24.78 -23.82
N ASP A 750 1.75 25.69 -24.12
CA ASP A 750 3.14 25.32 -24.38
C ASP A 750 3.81 24.64 -23.15
N ALA A 751 3.49 25.09 -21.94
CA ALA A 751 3.96 24.48 -20.72
C ALA A 751 3.48 23.02 -20.59
N PHE A 752 2.19 22.74 -20.83
CA PHE A 752 1.65 21.38 -20.79
C PHE A 752 2.17 20.50 -21.94
N ALA A 753 2.21 21.02 -23.17
CA ALA A 753 2.76 20.35 -24.34
C ALA A 753 4.23 19.99 -24.13
N GLY A 754 5.00 20.89 -23.49
CA GLY A 754 6.42 20.72 -23.17
C GLY A 754 6.76 19.47 -22.39
N LEU A 755 5.85 19.01 -21.52
CA LEU A 755 6.02 17.80 -20.73
C LEU A 755 6.16 16.53 -21.60
N MET A 756 5.57 16.53 -22.79
CA MET A 756 5.51 15.37 -23.68
C MET A 756 6.50 15.41 -24.83
N ARG A 757 7.11 16.55 -25.13
CA ARG A 757 7.99 16.69 -26.29
C ARG A 757 9.21 15.78 -26.25
N SER A 758 9.78 15.49 -25.08
CA SER A 758 10.89 14.52 -24.97
C SER A 758 10.50 13.10 -25.39
N TYR A 759 9.27 12.70 -25.12
CA TYR A 759 8.71 11.41 -25.58
C TYR A 759 8.51 11.40 -27.10
N LEU A 760 7.96 12.48 -27.65
CA LEU A 760 7.79 12.64 -29.10
C LEU A 760 9.13 12.60 -29.84
N GLU A 761 10.17 13.29 -29.33
CA GLU A 761 11.53 13.22 -29.87
C GLU A 761 12.10 11.79 -29.85
N SER A 762 11.88 11.05 -28.74
CA SER A 762 12.29 9.64 -28.62
C SER A 762 11.62 8.77 -29.70
N TYR A 763 10.30 8.91 -29.88
CA TYR A 763 9.53 8.15 -30.85
C TYR A 763 9.89 8.53 -32.29
N TRP A 764 10.07 9.82 -32.56
CA TRP A 764 10.57 10.30 -33.85
C TRP A 764 11.95 9.72 -34.21
N LEU A 765 12.90 9.73 -33.26
CA LEU A 765 14.23 9.15 -33.43
C LEU A 765 14.16 7.66 -33.77
N VAL A 766 13.30 6.89 -33.09
CA VAL A 766 13.11 5.47 -33.40
C VAL A 766 12.57 5.27 -34.80
N THR A 767 11.59 6.06 -35.27
CA THR A 767 11.07 5.96 -36.64
C THR A 767 12.15 6.29 -37.68
N ARG A 768 13.07 7.24 -37.40
CA ARG A 768 14.22 7.55 -38.21
C ARG A 768 15.20 6.39 -38.27
N SER A 769 15.49 5.77 -37.13
CA SER A 769 16.38 4.61 -37.05
C SER A 769 15.84 3.42 -37.86
N VAL A 770 14.53 3.14 -37.81
CA VAL A 770 13.88 2.09 -38.59
C VAL A 770 14.03 2.36 -40.07
N SER A 771 13.83 3.60 -40.55
CA SER A 771 14.00 3.97 -41.95
C SER A 771 15.44 3.77 -42.46
N LEU A 772 16.44 4.08 -41.62
CA LEU A 772 17.87 3.91 -41.93
C LEU A 772 18.29 2.44 -41.89
N ALA A 773 17.68 1.61 -41.05
CA ALA A 773 17.95 0.18 -40.93
C ALA A 773 17.45 -0.63 -42.13
N GLY A 774 16.44 -0.12 -42.83
CA GLY A 774 15.83 -0.82 -43.95
C GLY A 774 15.21 -2.16 -43.56
N LYS A 775 15.39 -3.21 -44.41
CA LYS A 775 14.80 -4.55 -44.15
C LYS A 775 15.73 -5.51 -43.38
N GLU A 776 16.86 -5.05 -42.88
CA GLU A 776 17.78 -5.89 -42.10
C GLU A 776 17.20 -6.28 -40.74
N GLU A 777 17.42 -7.53 -40.34
CA GLU A 777 17.06 -8.03 -39.01
C GLU A 777 18.11 -7.59 -37.98
N ARG A 778 17.68 -7.03 -36.83
CA ARG A 778 18.59 -6.49 -35.84
C ARG A 778 18.25 -7.03 -34.43
N GLU A 779 19.27 -7.42 -33.68
CA GLU A 779 19.10 -7.76 -32.27
C GLU A 779 18.73 -6.51 -31.47
N GLU A 780 17.75 -6.64 -30.53
CA GLU A 780 17.24 -5.53 -29.71
C GLU A 780 18.35 -4.71 -29.05
N LYS A 781 19.33 -5.38 -28.45
CA LYS A 781 20.41 -4.71 -27.72
C LYS A 781 21.32 -3.89 -28.61
N GLU A 782 21.68 -4.43 -29.77
CA GLU A 782 22.54 -3.73 -30.74
C GLU A 782 21.78 -2.57 -31.39
N TRP A 783 20.53 -2.78 -31.71
CA TRP A 783 19.70 -1.72 -32.27
C TRP A 783 19.49 -0.56 -31.26
N MET A 784 19.31 -0.84 -29.99
CA MET A 784 19.22 0.18 -28.94
C MET A 784 20.48 1.05 -28.87
N LYS A 785 21.67 0.45 -29.04
CA LYS A 785 22.95 1.19 -29.07
C LYS A 785 23.04 2.10 -30.31
N GLU A 786 22.58 1.59 -31.47
CA GLU A 786 22.54 2.36 -32.72
C GLU A 786 21.57 3.54 -32.59
N ILE A 787 20.35 3.33 -32.08
CA ILE A 787 19.39 4.42 -31.86
C ILE A 787 19.99 5.49 -30.96
N ARG A 788 20.64 5.09 -29.86
CA ARG A 788 21.28 6.05 -28.96
C ARG A 788 22.42 6.80 -29.64
N ARG A 789 23.27 6.13 -30.41
CA ARG A 789 24.37 6.77 -31.16
C ARG A 789 23.82 7.80 -32.15
N LEU A 790 22.80 7.44 -32.89
CA LEU A 790 22.11 8.33 -33.84
C LEU A 790 21.49 9.53 -33.09
N GLY A 791 20.85 9.29 -31.94
CA GLY A 791 20.28 10.34 -31.13
C GLY A 791 21.30 11.31 -30.57
N LEU A 792 22.48 10.83 -30.15
CA LEU A 792 23.60 11.69 -29.71
C LEU A 792 24.11 12.56 -30.84
N GLN A 793 24.14 12.01 -32.06
CA GLN A 793 24.50 12.79 -33.24
C GLN A 793 23.48 13.89 -33.53
N PHE A 794 22.18 13.53 -33.58
CA PHE A 794 21.09 14.50 -33.80
C PHE A 794 21.01 15.55 -32.70
N HIS A 795 21.35 15.19 -31.45
CA HIS A 795 21.42 16.16 -30.36
C HIS A 795 22.58 17.17 -30.53
N LYS A 796 23.74 16.71 -31.02
CA LYS A 796 24.86 17.60 -31.36
C LYS A 796 24.52 18.52 -32.53
N ASP A 797 23.82 18.00 -33.53
CA ASP A 797 23.43 18.75 -34.74
C ASP A 797 22.22 19.69 -34.46
N GLY A 798 21.61 19.63 -33.26
CA GLY A 798 20.48 20.45 -32.86
C GLY A 798 19.11 19.99 -33.40
N GLU A 799 19.04 18.81 -34.04
CA GLU A 799 17.78 18.20 -34.50
C GLU A 799 16.96 17.64 -33.31
N LEU A 800 17.65 17.11 -32.29
CA LEU A 800 17.05 16.74 -30.99
C LEU A 800 17.46 17.78 -29.96
N ARG A 801 16.48 18.41 -29.35
CA ARG A 801 16.71 19.50 -28.40
C ARG A 801 16.86 19.02 -26.96
N ARG A 802 16.24 17.88 -26.61
CA ARG A 802 16.13 17.37 -25.23
C ARG A 802 16.98 16.14 -25.03
N TYR A 803 17.94 16.21 -24.09
CA TYR A 803 18.82 15.08 -23.75
C TYR A 803 18.04 13.89 -23.15
N GLU A 804 16.97 14.15 -22.40
CA GLU A 804 16.10 13.13 -21.80
C GLU A 804 15.33 12.30 -22.84
N SER A 805 15.26 12.75 -24.08
CA SER A 805 14.71 11.95 -25.19
C SER A 805 15.57 10.73 -25.54
N LEU A 806 16.83 10.68 -25.06
CA LEU A 806 17.77 9.58 -25.27
C LEU A 806 17.57 8.41 -24.29
N SER A 807 16.42 8.34 -23.63
CA SER A 807 16.04 7.27 -22.70
C SER A 807 15.82 5.95 -23.45
N GLN A 808 16.58 4.90 -23.11
CA GLN A 808 16.38 3.56 -23.69
C GLN A 808 14.97 3.01 -23.45
N GLN A 809 14.33 3.39 -22.36
CA GLN A 809 13.00 2.91 -22.03
C GLN A 809 11.95 3.49 -22.99
N ASN A 810 12.09 4.76 -23.37
CA ASN A 810 11.24 5.38 -24.38
C ASN A 810 11.43 4.72 -25.76
N PHE A 811 12.67 4.33 -26.11
CA PHE A 811 12.93 3.58 -27.35
C PHE A 811 12.21 2.24 -27.35
N GLN A 812 12.20 1.51 -26.23
CA GLN A 812 11.46 0.26 -26.11
C GLN A 812 9.96 0.44 -26.30
N GLY A 813 9.38 1.50 -25.72
CA GLY A 813 7.98 1.88 -25.91
C GLY A 813 7.65 2.13 -27.37
N ALA A 814 8.47 2.93 -28.05
CA ALA A 814 8.32 3.25 -29.48
C ALA A 814 8.43 2.00 -30.39
N ILE A 815 9.40 1.12 -30.14
CA ILE A 815 9.55 -0.13 -30.91
C ILE A 815 8.33 -1.04 -30.73
N ARG A 816 7.80 -1.17 -29.50
CA ARG A 816 6.56 -1.93 -29.24
C ARG A 816 5.36 -1.35 -29.97
N PHE A 817 5.23 -0.03 -29.97
CA PHE A 817 4.17 0.63 -30.73
C PHE A 817 4.28 0.31 -32.23
N LEU A 818 5.49 0.37 -32.82
CA LEU A 818 5.70 0.02 -34.22
C LEU A 818 5.45 -1.46 -34.51
N ALA A 819 5.75 -2.35 -33.56
CA ALA A 819 5.44 -3.76 -33.66
C ALA A 819 3.93 -4.03 -33.64
N ASP A 820 3.20 -3.36 -32.75
CA ASP A 820 1.74 -3.50 -32.66
C ASP A 820 1.00 -2.94 -33.90
N THR A 821 1.59 -1.96 -34.58
CA THR A 821 1.05 -1.45 -35.84
C THR A 821 1.44 -2.30 -37.06
N GLY A 822 2.22 -3.37 -36.85
CA GLY A 822 2.69 -4.25 -37.93
C GLY A 822 3.81 -3.64 -38.78
N LEU A 823 4.34 -2.47 -38.41
CA LEU A 823 5.44 -1.82 -39.15
C LEU A 823 6.79 -2.48 -38.89
N VAL A 824 6.93 -3.11 -37.69
CA VAL A 824 8.11 -3.85 -37.30
C VAL A 824 7.69 -5.25 -36.87
N SER A 825 8.31 -6.30 -37.41
CA SER A 825 8.09 -7.68 -36.96
C SER A 825 9.09 -8.05 -35.89
N LEU A 826 8.62 -8.79 -34.87
CA LEU A 826 9.43 -9.33 -33.79
C LEU A 826 9.62 -10.84 -33.99
N THR A 827 10.87 -11.30 -33.93
CA THR A 827 11.24 -12.71 -33.96
C THR A 827 12.06 -13.04 -32.69
N GLU A 828 11.73 -14.12 -32.00
CA GLU A 828 12.55 -14.63 -30.86
C GLU A 828 13.41 -15.82 -31.35
N LYS A 829 14.73 -15.69 -31.20
CA LYS A 829 15.71 -16.76 -31.49
C LYS A 829 16.62 -16.90 -30.26
N GLU A 830 16.76 -18.12 -29.69
CA GLU A 830 17.62 -18.38 -28.53
C GLU A 830 17.42 -17.40 -27.33
N ALA A 831 16.19 -17.07 -27.00
CA ALA A 831 15.82 -16.10 -25.98
C ALA A 831 16.29 -14.65 -26.24
N ARG A 832 16.69 -14.33 -27.48
CA ARG A 832 17.00 -12.98 -27.97
C ARG A 832 15.89 -12.49 -28.87
N LYS A 833 15.65 -11.20 -28.84
CA LYS A 833 14.65 -10.53 -29.66
C LYS A 833 15.32 -9.87 -30.85
N PHE A 834 14.75 -10.11 -32.03
CA PHE A 834 15.16 -9.52 -33.27
C PHE A 834 14.01 -8.77 -33.91
N TYR A 835 14.31 -7.61 -34.46
CA TYR A 835 13.34 -6.73 -35.10
C TYR A 835 13.69 -6.49 -36.56
N ARG A 836 12.67 -6.42 -37.42
CA ARG A 836 12.81 -6.15 -38.84
C ARG A 836 11.65 -5.28 -39.32
N LEU A 837 11.92 -4.32 -40.23
CA LEU A 837 10.86 -3.58 -40.89
C LEU A 837 10.00 -4.53 -41.76
N SER A 838 8.69 -4.58 -41.49
CA SER A 838 7.71 -5.46 -42.14
C SER A 838 6.59 -4.70 -42.85
N GLY A 839 6.26 -3.49 -42.42
CA GLY A 839 5.21 -2.65 -43.00
C GLY A 839 5.68 -1.81 -44.22
N ALA A 840 4.72 -1.16 -44.83
CA ALA A 840 5.00 -0.25 -45.93
C ALA A 840 5.79 0.98 -45.46
N PRO A 841 6.88 1.37 -46.11
CA PRO A 841 7.64 2.57 -45.79
C PRO A 841 6.79 3.85 -45.72
N ALA A 842 5.78 3.98 -46.58
CA ALA A 842 4.87 5.11 -46.63
C ALA A 842 4.09 5.27 -45.29
N SER A 843 3.64 4.18 -44.68
CA SER A 843 2.92 4.22 -43.40
C SER A 843 3.83 4.62 -42.22
N LEU A 844 5.12 4.22 -42.25
CA LEU A 844 6.12 4.67 -41.30
C LEU A 844 6.38 6.17 -41.44
N ASP A 845 6.47 6.66 -42.72
CA ASP A 845 6.68 8.07 -43.02
C ASP A 845 5.49 8.94 -42.63
N GLU A 846 4.28 8.40 -42.72
CA GLU A 846 3.06 9.07 -42.23
C GLU A 846 3.09 9.26 -40.72
N ILE A 847 3.37 8.18 -39.98
CA ILE A 847 3.49 8.27 -38.51
C ILE A 847 4.60 9.26 -38.13
N ARG A 848 5.76 9.19 -38.78
CA ARG A 848 6.88 10.09 -38.56
C ARG A 848 6.50 11.55 -38.79
N ARG A 849 5.79 11.87 -39.86
CA ARG A 849 5.30 13.23 -40.20
C ARG A 849 4.30 13.68 -39.15
N ARG A 850 3.39 12.82 -38.68
CA ARG A 850 2.42 13.15 -37.68
C ARG A 850 3.09 13.44 -36.31
N ILE A 851 4.09 12.65 -35.90
CA ILE A 851 4.89 12.91 -34.70
C ILE A 851 5.64 14.25 -34.82
N PHE A 852 6.26 14.49 -35.99
CA PHE A 852 7.04 15.71 -36.26
C PHE A 852 6.18 16.98 -36.16
N ARG A 853 4.93 16.93 -36.58
CA ARG A 853 3.98 18.02 -36.48
C ARG A 853 3.76 18.45 -35.01
N PHE A 854 3.70 17.51 -34.08
CA PHE A 854 3.54 17.80 -32.64
C PHE A 854 4.84 18.37 -32.00
N LEU A 855 5.98 18.30 -32.65
CA LEU A 855 7.24 18.84 -32.16
C LEU A 855 7.43 20.32 -32.53
N HIS A 856 6.78 20.77 -33.59
CA HIS A 856 6.91 22.10 -34.21
C HIS A 856 5.56 22.79 -34.34
#